data_67f1979f0183e56871f935cd8bfa93a6
#
_entry.id   67f1979f0183e56871f935cd8bfa93a6
#
_cell.length_a   1.000
_cell.length_b   1.000
_cell.length_c   1.000
_cell.angle_alpha   90.00
_cell.angle_beta   90.00
_cell.angle_gamma   90.00
#
_symmetry.space_group_name_H-M   'P 1'
#
loop_
_entity.id
_entity.type
_entity.pdbx_description
1 polymer ?
#
loop_
_entity_poly.entity_id
_entity_poly.type
_entity_poly.pdbx_seq_one_letter_code
_entity_poly.pdbx_strand_id
1 'polypeptide(L)'
;MYTNNSSGKEKKSKKPLICRVMNRQIPILPRFISSTIVSVKERFQLFKSLIINYQQVKPLAIALGTGLLFLMGYFFCLPRPLFSAPISQVVEDRAGELLSARIAADGQWRFPAMDSLPQVYISSLIEFEDRGFYSHQGIDPIAVFRAIFLNLSQGKIVSGGSTISMQVVRMARGNRTRNVFQKIIEAILATRLEFGYSKKKILNLYAANAPFGGNVVGLEAASWRYFGKSPALLSWAEGALLAVLPNSPSLIHPGRNRNVLLDKRNKLLNRLAARGIIDPTTCDLAKSEPLPEAPHPLPRLAPHLLDRISKEKGYLRLRSTVQSGFQANVLDVARRHHELLEFSQIHNLAIVVADVQRGEVMAYIGNAPLAGADNGEQVDIITAPRSSGSILKPFLYGLALNDAIVSPNSLLPDVPMNINGYRPENFQEGYDGLVPANEALSRSLNIPFVDLLRQYDFGRFHYQLKKLGMTTLSQAPSHYGLSLILGGAETNLWDLCGMYASMARVLRHYPAYSSRYDPADFHPLSYTPTQFLEPTNINRLDQHSNQLSAGAIWSTFEAMQEVQRPGSENQWQQFSTSRRVAWKTGTSFGFRDAWAIGVTPEYVVGVWVGNADGEGRPGLVGTLAAAPILFDVFGFLPSTSWFACPFDDMVRAEICPETGFRAGQYCSVDSLLVPKSALNSKVCPYHQLVHLDQDERYQVSAQCFQPSQMLNRPWLVFPPLEEFYYRQRHPEYAALPPLHPDCQTQSGNDSPMQLIYPRQVSRIFVPIDLDGEKSKTIFQVAHRQASVKIYWHIDQEYIGTTQTFHQFAFAPPPGKHTLTLVDENGYRLEQRFEIILKKR
;
A
#
# COMPACT_ATOMS: atom_id res chain seq x y z
N MET A 1 39.99 25.14 2.47
CA MET A 1 40.53 26.31 3.18
C MET A 1 39.86 26.36 4.52
N TYR A 2 40.70 26.15 5.52
CA TYR A 2 40.67 26.71 6.89
C TYR A 2 39.38 26.46 7.72
N THR A 3 39.42 26.03 8.88
CA THR A 3 40.31 25.49 9.93
C THR A 3 39.48 25.39 11.20
N ASN A 4 39.58 24.26 11.87
CA ASN A 4 40.01 24.06 13.27
C ASN A 4 39.48 25.04 14.35
N ASN A 5 38.90 24.56 15.38
CA ASN A 5 39.46 24.21 16.69
C ASN A 5 38.31 24.09 17.70
N SER A 6 38.22 23.08 18.44
CA SER A 6 38.90 22.53 19.61
C SER A 6 38.20 22.89 20.93
N SER A 7 38.07 21.85 21.69
CA SER A 7 38.16 21.74 23.15
C SER A 7 36.98 22.14 24.05
N GLY A 8 36.70 21.24 24.95
CA GLY A 8 36.12 21.58 26.24
C GLY A 8 35.35 20.44 26.91
N LYS A 9 36.05 19.64 27.67
CA LYS A 9 35.50 18.73 28.68
C LYS A 9 34.62 19.49 29.67
N GLU A 10 33.48 18.97 30.08
CA GLU A 10 33.15 18.95 31.51
C GLU A 10 32.05 17.93 31.83
N LYS A 11 32.40 17.00 32.70
CA LYS A 11 31.51 16.09 33.41
C LYS A 11 30.70 16.91 34.43
N LYS A 12 29.39 16.75 34.47
CA LYS A 12 28.57 17.00 35.66
C LYS A 12 27.54 15.90 35.88
N SER A 13 27.80 15.14 36.93
CA SER A 13 26.88 14.24 37.63
C SER A 13 25.70 15.02 38.21
N LYS A 14 24.48 14.49 38.05
CA LYS A 14 23.33 14.91 38.87
C LYS A 14 22.79 13.71 39.65
N LYS A 15 22.94 13.74 40.96
CA LYS A 15 22.19 12.95 41.93
C LYS A 15 20.80 13.56 42.16
N PRO A 16 19.78 12.75 42.50
CA PRO A 16 18.46 13.26 42.79
C PRO A 16 18.28 13.68 44.26
N LEU A 17 17.38 14.64 44.44
CA LEU A 17 16.91 15.25 45.70
C LEU A 17 16.13 14.23 46.54
N ILE A 18 16.43 14.21 47.83
CA ILE A 18 15.60 13.60 48.87
C ILE A 18 14.88 14.72 49.63
N CYS A 19 13.59 14.51 49.81
CA CYS A 19 12.69 15.38 50.54
C CYS A 19 12.85 15.25 52.06
N ARG A 20 12.77 16.42 52.72
CA ARG A 20 12.66 16.63 54.18
C ARG A 20 11.34 16.13 54.76
N VAL A 21 11.35 15.61 56.00
CA VAL A 21 10.37 15.97 57.04
C VAL A 21 10.95 15.74 58.45
N MET A 22 11.08 16.79 59.16
CA MET A 22 10.82 17.18 60.56
C MET A 22 11.30 16.37 61.76
N ASN A 23 12.10 17.12 62.56
CA ASN A 23 12.38 17.10 63.98
C ASN A 23 11.21 16.75 64.91
N ARG A 24 11.49 15.96 65.94
CA ARG A 24 11.04 16.25 67.32
C ARG A 24 12.05 15.68 68.33
N GLN A 25 12.18 16.50 69.39
CA GLN A 25 13.12 16.64 70.46
C GLN A 25 13.30 15.44 71.39
N ILE A 26 14.51 15.41 71.93
CA ILE A 26 14.99 14.64 73.10
C ILE A 26 14.46 15.28 74.44
N PRO A 27 14.32 14.50 75.49
CA PRO A 27 14.97 14.91 76.74
C PRO A 27 15.78 13.85 77.49
N ILE A 28 17.04 14.17 77.80
CA ILE A 28 17.85 14.18 79.03
C ILE A 28 17.69 13.00 80.02
N LEU A 29 18.85 12.37 80.24
CA LEU A 29 19.20 11.44 81.31
C LEU A 29 18.81 11.81 82.72
N PRO A 30 18.84 10.81 83.66
CA PRO A 30 20.00 10.80 84.52
C PRO A 30 20.64 9.44 84.84
N ARG A 31 21.92 9.50 85.13
CA ARG A 31 22.82 8.49 85.68
C ARG A 31 22.27 7.69 86.86
N PHE A 32 22.50 6.32 86.79
CA PHE A 32 22.79 5.58 88.04
C PHE A 32 23.89 4.51 87.72
N ILE A 33 24.99 4.71 88.47
CA ILE A 33 26.09 3.76 88.55
C ILE A 33 25.72 2.67 89.59
N SER A 34 25.78 1.42 89.27
CA SER A 34 26.19 0.44 90.27
C SER A 34 26.79 -0.81 89.54
N SER A 35 27.94 -1.08 89.95
CA SER A 35 28.81 -2.17 89.72
C SER A 35 28.14 -3.56 89.80
N THR A 36 28.41 -4.45 88.78
CA THR A 36 28.51 -5.83 89.09
C THR A 36 29.59 -6.46 88.16
N ILE A 37 30.72 -6.81 88.76
CA ILE A 37 31.82 -7.57 88.22
C ILE A 37 31.27 -8.97 87.98
N VAL A 38 30.85 -9.30 86.72
CA VAL A 38 30.58 -10.69 86.35
C VAL A 38 31.90 -11.35 86.02
N SER A 39 32.24 -12.35 86.79
CA SER A 39 33.45 -13.15 86.80
C SER A 39 33.82 -13.67 85.41
N VAL A 40 35.04 -13.60 85.00
CA VAL A 40 35.61 -14.16 83.77
C VAL A 40 35.25 -15.66 83.56
N LYS A 41 34.95 -16.36 84.68
CA LYS A 41 34.46 -17.76 84.62
C LYS A 41 33.09 -17.97 84.02
N GLU A 42 32.12 -17.00 84.19
CA GLU A 42 30.80 -17.10 83.61
C GLU A 42 30.81 -16.76 82.11
N ARG A 43 31.67 -15.85 81.69
CA ARG A 43 31.87 -15.56 80.25
C ARG A 43 32.52 -16.74 79.51
N PHE A 44 33.39 -17.49 80.20
CA PHE A 44 34.01 -18.70 79.60
C PHE A 44 33.04 -19.88 79.58
N GLN A 45 32.11 -20.01 80.51
CA GLN A 45 31.09 -21.02 80.48
C GLN A 45 30.03 -20.67 79.37
N LEU A 46 29.61 -19.39 79.20
CA LEU A 46 28.77 -18.94 78.10
C LEU A 46 29.46 -19.17 76.74
N PHE A 47 30.74 -18.88 76.65
CA PHE A 47 31.50 -19.12 75.41
C PHE A 47 31.67 -20.68 75.10
N LYS A 48 31.84 -21.49 76.18
CA LYS A 48 31.86 -22.97 76.02
C LYS A 48 30.48 -23.52 75.65
N SER A 49 29.36 -23.03 76.27
CA SER A 49 28.04 -23.44 75.92
C SER A 49 27.67 -22.98 74.49
N LEU A 50 28.11 -21.79 74.05
CA LEU A 50 27.97 -21.30 72.67
C LEU A 50 28.80 -22.14 71.69
N ILE A 51 30.03 -22.60 72.08
CA ILE A 51 30.86 -23.47 71.20
C ILE A 51 30.28 -24.88 71.14
N ILE A 52 29.75 -25.43 72.25
CA ILE A 52 29.10 -26.76 72.24
C ILE A 52 27.80 -26.76 71.46
N ASN A 53 26.97 -25.71 71.60
CA ASN A 53 25.78 -25.48 70.74
C ASN A 53 26.18 -25.28 69.28
N TYR A 54 27.33 -24.58 69.00
CA TYR A 54 27.83 -24.37 67.65
C TYR A 54 28.27 -25.71 66.99
N GLN A 55 28.88 -26.64 67.77
CA GLN A 55 29.26 -27.95 67.22
C GLN A 55 28.08 -28.89 66.97
N GLN A 56 26.97 -28.76 67.76
CA GLN A 56 25.74 -29.50 67.50
C GLN A 56 24.91 -28.91 66.41
N VAL A 57 24.89 -27.60 66.20
CA VAL A 57 24.15 -26.89 65.17
C VAL A 57 24.86 -26.92 63.81
N LYS A 58 26.18 -27.07 63.80
CA LYS A 58 27.01 -27.08 62.59
C LYS A 58 26.58 -28.13 61.55
N PRO A 59 26.32 -29.40 61.87
CA PRO A 59 25.87 -30.36 60.86
C PRO A 59 24.46 -30.07 60.36
N LEU A 60 23.56 -29.50 61.21
CA LEU A 60 22.23 -29.11 60.83
C LEU A 60 22.26 -27.85 59.89
N ALA A 61 23.11 -26.88 60.21
CA ALA A 61 23.29 -25.70 59.37
C ALA A 61 23.91 -26.06 57.99
N ILE A 62 24.86 -27.00 57.95
CA ILE A 62 25.44 -27.54 56.73
C ILE A 62 24.37 -28.32 55.94
N ALA A 63 23.56 -29.13 56.61
CA ALA A 63 22.49 -29.89 55.98
C ALA A 63 21.39 -28.97 55.43
N LEU A 64 21.02 -27.90 56.15
CA LEU A 64 20.09 -26.88 55.72
C LEU A 64 20.68 -26.07 54.55
N GLY A 65 21.94 -25.66 54.62
CA GLY A 65 22.61 -24.93 53.57
C GLY A 65 22.77 -25.75 52.27
N THR A 66 23.16 -27.03 52.40
CA THR A 66 23.22 -27.96 51.28
C THR A 66 21.83 -28.24 50.72
N GLY A 67 20.82 -28.44 51.58
CA GLY A 67 19.42 -28.57 51.16
C GLY A 67 18.92 -27.34 50.40
N LEU A 68 19.25 -26.14 50.90
CA LEU A 68 18.90 -24.89 50.22
C LEU A 68 19.59 -24.75 48.86
N LEU A 69 20.87 -25.13 48.77
CA LEU A 69 21.61 -25.14 47.51
C LEU A 69 21.03 -26.17 46.52
N PHE A 70 20.63 -27.33 46.96
CA PHE A 70 19.94 -28.33 46.15
C PHE A 70 18.55 -27.81 45.70
N LEU A 71 17.81 -27.21 46.60
CA LEU A 71 16.51 -26.59 46.28
C LEU A 71 16.68 -25.46 45.27
N MET A 72 17.65 -24.59 45.47
CA MET A 72 18.01 -23.52 44.57
C MET A 72 18.42 -24.05 43.19
N GLY A 73 19.30 -25.08 43.16
CA GLY A 73 19.67 -25.80 41.93
C GLY A 73 18.45 -26.39 41.21
N TYR A 74 17.53 -27.00 41.96
CA TYR A 74 16.28 -27.54 41.40
C TYR A 74 15.38 -26.47 40.81
N PHE A 75 15.25 -25.32 41.48
CA PHE A 75 14.40 -24.21 40.93
C PHE A 75 15.00 -23.55 39.69
N PHE A 76 16.33 -23.58 39.53
CA PHE A 76 17.01 -22.94 38.40
C PHE A 76 17.54 -23.91 37.33
N CYS A 77 17.28 -25.22 37.45
CA CYS A 77 17.83 -26.25 36.55
C CYS A 77 17.25 -26.28 35.15
N LEU A 78 16.09 -25.62 34.90
CA LEU A 78 15.51 -25.51 33.56
C LEU A 78 16.07 -24.33 32.81
N PRO A 79 16.44 -24.49 31.53
CA PRO A 79 16.91 -23.37 30.71
C PRO A 79 15.80 -22.32 30.53
N ARG A 80 16.21 -21.06 30.39
CA ARG A 80 15.29 -19.93 30.11
C ARG A 80 15.84 -19.15 28.91
N PRO A 81 15.14 -19.13 27.75
CA PRO A 81 13.91 -19.88 27.44
C PRO A 81 14.13 -21.39 27.39
N LEU A 82 13.02 -22.17 27.54
CA LEU A 82 13.09 -23.63 27.53
C LEU A 82 13.51 -24.17 26.16
N PHE A 83 13.09 -23.52 25.08
CA PHE A 83 13.49 -23.78 23.69
C PHE A 83 14.06 -22.50 23.09
N SER A 84 15.25 -22.58 22.51
CA SER A 84 15.95 -21.47 21.87
C SER A 84 16.17 -21.66 20.36
N ALA A 85 15.64 -22.76 19.81
CA ALA A 85 15.78 -23.04 18.39
C ALA A 85 15.05 -21.99 17.53
N PRO A 86 15.57 -21.66 16.34
CA PRO A 86 14.91 -20.72 15.43
C PRO A 86 13.48 -21.14 15.08
N ILE A 87 12.61 -20.17 14.91
CA ILE A 87 11.18 -20.38 14.62
C ILE A 87 10.90 -19.85 13.22
N SER A 88 10.06 -20.56 12.45
CA SER A 88 9.52 -20.15 11.16
C SER A 88 8.63 -18.92 11.32
N GLN A 89 8.64 -18.05 10.31
CA GLN A 89 7.70 -16.95 10.22
C GLN A 89 6.45 -17.39 9.47
N VAL A 90 5.28 -17.02 9.95
CA VAL A 90 4.00 -17.40 9.35
C VAL A 90 3.07 -16.19 9.27
N VAL A 91 2.33 -16.11 8.16
CA VAL A 91 1.24 -15.15 7.95
C VAL A 91 -0.04 -15.95 7.75
N GLU A 92 -1.03 -15.57 8.52
CA GLU A 92 -2.38 -16.13 8.48
C GLU A 92 -3.35 -15.14 7.86
N ASP A 93 -4.41 -15.68 7.30
CA ASP A 93 -5.54 -14.90 6.82
C ASP A 93 -6.40 -14.35 7.97
N ARG A 94 -7.51 -13.68 7.62
CA ARG A 94 -8.47 -13.14 8.58
C ARG A 94 -9.13 -14.21 9.44
N ALA A 95 -9.27 -15.45 8.95
CA ALA A 95 -9.84 -16.58 9.68
C ALA A 95 -8.81 -17.33 10.52
N GLY A 96 -7.51 -17.14 10.29
CA GLY A 96 -6.40 -17.86 10.93
C GLY A 96 -5.88 -19.03 10.09
N GLU A 97 -6.23 -19.11 8.79
CA GLU A 97 -5.69 -20.06 7.84
C GLU A 97 -4.34 -19.60 7.31
N LEU A 98 -3.43 -20.54 7.06
CA LEU A 98 -2.07 -20.22 6.62
C LEU A 98 -2.06 -19.68 5.19
N LEU A 99 -1.58 -18.44 5.02
CA LEU A 99 -1.34 -17.83 3.72
C LEU A 99 0.06 -18.12 3.20
N SER A 100 1.06 -17.99 4.05
CA SER A 100 2.47 -18.21 3.69
C SER A 100 3.32 -18.48 4.91
N ALA A 101 4.39 -19.25 4.72
CA ALA A 101 5.38 -19.52 5.75
C ALA A 101 6.80 -19.45 5.18
N ARG A 102 7.74 -19.02 6.02
CA ARG A 102 9.18 -19.05 5.73
C ARG A 102 9.85 -20.07 6.66
N ILE A 103 10.72 -20.92 6.09
CA ILE A 103 11.50 -21.88 6.85
C ILE A 103 12.40 -21.16 7.87
N ALA A 104 12.58 -21.77 9.04
CA ALA A 104 13.47 -21.24 10.07
C ALA A 104 14.94 -21.26 9.60
N ALA A 105 15.80 -20.46 10.26
CA ALA A 105 17.20 -20.29 9.88
C ALA A 105 18.02 -21.60 9.96
N ASP A 106 17.56 -22.57 10.74
CA ASP A 106 18.16 -23.91 10.86
C ASP A 106 17.63 -24.92 9.82
N GLY A 107 16.86 -24.46 8.83
CA GLY A 107 16.29 -25.32 7.79
C GLY A 107 15.11 -26.20 8.24
N GLN A 108 14.55 -25.93 9.43
CA GLN A 108 13.40 -26.65 9.96
C GLN A 108 12.11 -25.87 9.76
N TRP A 109 11.04 -26.56 9.40
CA TRP A 109 9.67 -26.04 9.49
C TRP A 109 9.22 -26.12 10.94
N ARG A 110 9.40 -25.07 11.71
CA ARG A 110 9.02 -24.98 13.13
C ARG A 110 8.15 -23.73 13.33
N PHE A 111 6.83 -23.92 13.27
CA PHE A 111 5.90 -22.82 13.43
C PHE A 111 5.84 -22.33 14.88
N PRO A 112 5.48 -21.05 15.13
CA PRO A 112 5.18 -20.56 16.47
C PRO A 112 4.14 -21.43 17.18
N ALA A 113 4.21 -21.54 18.50
CA ALA A 113 3.27 -22.34 19.27
C ALA A 113 1.81 -21.87 19.04
N MET A 114 0.90 -22.83 18.90
CA MET A 114 -0.53 -22.58 18.78
C MET A 114 -1.14 -22.15 20.11
N ASP A 115 -2.22 -21.38 20.09
CA ASP A 115 -2.96 -20.98 21.30
C ASP A 115 -3.78 -22.14 21.88
N SER A 116 -4.29 -23.04 21.02
CA SER A 116 -5.05 -24.22 21.41
C SER A 116 -4.71 -25.39 20.52
N LEU A 117 -4.74 -26.61 21.09
CA LEU A 117 -4.54 -27.84 20.36
C LEU A 117 -5.87 -28.51 20.04
N PRO A 118 -6.00 -29.21 18.91
CA PRO A 118 -7.20 -29.99 18.57
C PRO A 118 -7.40 -31.11 19.56
N GLN A 119 -8.66 -31.35 20.00
CA GLN A 119 -9.00 -32.41 20.96
C GLN A 119 -8.65 -33.78 20.39
N VAL A 120 -8.86 -34.00 19.10
CA VAL A 120 -8.51 -35.20 18.36
C VAL A 120 -7.02 -35.59 18.56
N TYR A 121 -6.12 -34.62 18.44
CA TYR A 121 -4.70 -34.82 18.67
C TYR A 121 -4.37 -35.04 20.16
N ILE A 122 -4.95 -34.24 21.07
CA ILE A 122 -4.70 -34.35 22.51
C ILE A 122 -5.09 -35.76 22.98
N SER A 123 -6.30 -36.23 22.64
CA SER A 123 -6.78 -37.54 23.02
C SER A 123 -5.92 -38.67 22.48
N SER A 124 -5.52 -38.57 21.22
CA SER A 124 -4.64 -39.52 20.55
C SER A 124 -3.24 -39.54 21.17
N LEU A 125 -2.65 -38.39 21.46
CA LEU A 125 -1.33 -38.27 22.07
C LEU A 125 -1.30 -38.86 23.48
N ILE A 126 -2.29 -38.52 24.32
CA ILE A 126 -2.37 -39.01 25.70
C ILE A 126 -2.57 -40.53 25.73
N GLU A 127 -3.45 -41.07 24.89
CA GLU A 127 -3.69 -42.52 24.83
C GLU A 127 -2.46 -43.29 24.32
N PHE A 128 -1.67 -42.65 23.41
CA PHE A 128 -0.49 -43.27 22.84
C PHE A 128 0.73 -43.19 23.74
N GLU A 129 1.07 -42.00 24.26
CA GLU A 129 2.35 -41.71 24.94
C GLU A 129 2.24 -41.74 26.47
N ASP A 130 1.10 -41.26 27.07
CA ASP A 130 1.03 -41.00 28.51
C ASP A 130 -0.40 -40.98 29.04
N ARG A 131 -0.97 -42.14 29.27
CA ARG A 131 -2.37 -42.33 29.72
C ARG A 131 -2.68 -41.65 31.05
N GLY A 132 -1.67 -41.60 31.95
CA GLY A 132 -1.76 -40.96 33.25
C GLY A 132 -1.47 -39.50 33.27
N PHE A 133 -1.32 -38.84 32.14
CA PHE A 133 -0.79 -37.48 32.02
C PHE A 133 -1.41 -36.47 33.00
N TYR A 134 -2.71 -36.53 33.21
CA TYR A 134 -3.38 -35.59 34.11
C TYR A 134 -3.32 -35.99 35.59
N SER A 135 -2.90 -37.23 35.91
CA SER A 135 -2.89 -37.78 37.29
C SER A 135 -1.54 -37.73 37.97
N HIS A 136 -0.44 -37.58 37.22
CA HIS A 136 0.93 -37.54 37.80
C HIS A 136 1.58 -36.14 37.64
N GLN A 137 2.67 -35.93 38.40
CA GLN A 137 3.46 -34.68 38.36
C GLN A 137 4.84 -34.92 37.76
N GLY A 138 4.88 -35.16 36.43
CA GLY A 138 6.12 -35.33 35.65
C GLY A 138 6.60 -36.78 35.51
N ILE A 139 6.34 -37.63 36.44
CA ILE A 139 6.69 -39.05 36.42
C ILE A 139 5.45 -39.87 36.73
N ASP A 140 5.18 -40.94 35.98
CA ASP A 140 4.18 -41.96 36.29
C ASP A 140 4.86 -43.16 36.93
N PRO A 141 4.79 -43.32 38.29
CA PRO A 141 5.41 -44.43 38.98
C PRO A 141 4.86 -45.79 38.54
N ILE A 142 3.56 -45.87 38.26
CA ILE A 142 2.88 -47.11 37.86
C ILE A 142 3.40 -47.55 36.47
N ALA A 143 3.54 -46.61 35.53
CA ALA A 143 4.08 -46.88 34.21
C ALA A 143 5.57 -47.28 34.25
N VAL A 144 6.34 -46.69 35.15
CA VAL A 144 7.77 -47.04 35.36
C VAL A 144 7.86 -48.46 35.92
N PHE A 145 7.10 -48.82 36.95
CA PHE A 145 7.07 -50.19 37.55
C PHE A 145 6.65 -51.22 36.50
N ARG A 146 5.58 -50.96 35.77
CA ARG A 146 5.12 -51.83 34.69
C ARG A 146 6.16 -52.02 33.61
N ALA A 147 6.88 -50.98 33.21
CA ALA A 147 7.93 -51.03 32.19
C ALA A 147 9.13 -51.86 32.67
N ILE A 148 9.55 -51.72 33.91
CA ILE A 148 10.60 -52.51 34.53
C ILE A 148 10.22 -53.98 34.56
N PHE A 149 9.03 -54.34 35.07
CA PHE A 149 8.54 -55.69 35.13
C PHE A 149 8.45 -56.35 33.75
N LEU A 150 7.87 -55.72 32.78
CA LEU A 150 7.75 -56.24 31.40
C LEU A 150 9.09 -56.41 30.71
N ASN A 151 10.04 -55.51 30.89
CA ASN A 151 11.37 -55.63 30.28
C ASN A 151 12.20 -56.69 30.92
N LEU A 152 12.08 -56.88 32.23
CA LEU A 152 12.74 -58.01 32.96
C LEU A 152 12.13 -59.35 32.58
N SER A 153 10.81 -59.48 32.47
CA SER A 153 10.13 -60.73 32.13
C SER A 153 10.38 -61.23 30.70
N GLN A 154 10.69 -60.27 29.77
CA GLN A 154 10.93 -60.63 28.36
C GLN A 154 12.39 -60.56 27.93
N GLY A 155 13.33 -60.15 28.80
CA GLY A 155 14.76 -60.12 28.53
C GLY A 155 15.12 -59.07 27.47
N LYS A 156 14.22 -58.20 27.07
CA LYS A 156 14.39 -57.14 26.07
C LYS A 156 13.53 -55.92 26.41
N ILE A 157 13.92 -54.74 25.86
CA ILE A 157 13.17 -53.48 26.07
C ILE A 157 11.90 -53.50 25.24
N VAL A 158 10.76 -53.78 25.85
CA VAL A 158 9.42 -53.90 25.21
C VAL A 158 8.53 -52.74 25.62
N SER A 159 8.74 -52.15 26.80
CA SER A 159 7.91 -51.03 27.29
C SER A 159 8.78 -49.88 27.83
N GLY A 160 8.33 -48.67 27.59
CA GLY A 160 8.94 -47.42 28.09
C GLY A 160 8.04 -46.74 29.15
N GLY A 161 8.58 -46.29 30.27
CA GLY A 161 7.91 -45.46 31.27
C GLY A 161 8.22 -43.98 31.16
N SER A 162 8.37 -43.46 29.98
CA SER A 162 8.63 -42.02 29.79
C SER A 162 7.34 -41.26 29.59
N THR A 163 7.13 -40.20 30.36
CA THR A 163 5.95 -39.32 30.28
C THR A 163 6.09 -38.25 29.19
N ILE A 164 5.01 -37.55 28.80
CA ILE A 164 5.05 -36.39 27.89
C ILE A 164 5.96 -35.32 28.47
N SER A 165 5.92 -35.04 29.76
CA SER A 165 6.77 -34.06 30.46
C SER A 165 8.25 -34.39 30.34
N MET A 166 8.65 -35.67 30.48
CA MET A 166 10.02 -36.16 30.25
C MET A 166 10.44 -35.98 28.80
N GLN A 167 9.52 -36.18 27.82
CA GLN A 167 9.82 -35.97 26.41
C GLN A 167 10.04 -34.50 26.08
N VAL A 168 9.23 -33.57 26.65
CA VAL A 168 9.46 -32.12 26.52
C VAL A 168 10.83 -31.71 27.03
N VAL A 169 11.22 -32.17 28.20
CA VAL A 169 12.56 -31.90 28.75
C VAL A 169 13.66 -32.46 27.87
N ARG A 170 13.51 -33.68 27.36
CA ARG A 170 14.46 -34.28 26.42
C ARG A 170 14.67 -33.42 25.18
N MET A 171 13.56 -33.01 24.54
CA MET A 171 13.61 -32.13 23.37
C MET A 171 14.31 -30.79 23.69
N ALA A 172 13.98 -30.18 24.83
CA ALA A 172 14.61 -28.94 25.30
C ALA A 172 16.13 -29.06 25.51
N ARG A 173 16.63 -30.31 25.82
CA ARG A 173 18.05 -30.61 25.97
C ARG A 173 18.76 -31.13 24.72
N GLY A 174 18.09 -30.98 23.53
CA GLY A 174 18.67 -31.38 22.25
C GLY A 174 18.74 -32.89 22.00
N ASN A 175 17.75 -33.67 22.53
CA ASN A 175 17.63 -35.12 22.29
C ASN A 175 18.91 -35.94 22.55
N ARG A 176 19.61 -35.72 23.69
CA ARG A 176 20.82 -36.42 24.07
C ARG A 176 20.63 -37.93 24.03
N THR A 177 21.73 -38.66 23.81
CA THR A 177 21.76 -40.15 23.75
C THR A 177 21.11 -40.81 24.96
N ARG A 178 20.27 -41.83 24.73
CA ARG A 178 19.48 -42.51 25.75
C ARG A 178 20.38 -43.44 26.60
N ASN A 179 20.65 -43.04 27.86
CA ASN A 179 21.18 -43.90 28.89
C ASN A 179 20.38 -43.74 30.20
N VAL A 180 20.62 -44.62 31.16
CA VAL A 180 19.85 -44.65 32.43
C VAL A 180 20.04 -43.33 33.20
N PHE A 181 21.27 -42.80 33.21
CA PHE A 181 21.57 -41.53 33.88
C PHE A 181 20.81 -40.33 33.28
N GLN A 182 20.79 -40.24 31.96
CA GLN A 182 20.00 -39.17 31.30
C GLN A 182 18.50 -39.30 31.59
N LYS A 183 17.99 -40.54 31.71
CA LYS A 183 16.59 -40.79 32.07
C LYS A 183 16.25 -40.32 33.49
N ILE A 184 17.17 -40.49 34.45
CA ILE A 184 17.01 -39.97 35.82
C ILE A 184 16.99 -38.42 35.80
N ILE A 185 17.90 -37.80 35.06
CA ILE A 185 17.89 -36.34 34.91
C ILE A 185 16.61 -35.85 34.26
N GLU A 186 16.13 -36.49 33.20
CA GLU A 186 14.84 -36.18 32.54
C GLU A 186 13.68 -36.27 33.54
N ALA A 187 13.68 -37.26 34.40
CA ALA A 187 12.64 -37.46 35.44
C ALA A 187 12.65 -36.27 36.45
N ILE A 188 13.81 -35.91 36.99
CA ILE A 188 13.95 -34.78 37.92
C ILE A 188 13.52 -33.46 37.24
N LEU A 189 13.97 -33.21 36.01
CA LEU A 189 13.59 -32.00 35.26
C LEU A 189 12.12 -32.00 34.87
N ALA A 190 11.49 -33.15 34.63
CA ALA A 190 10.07 -33.28 34.35
C ALA A 190 9.18 -32.88 35.55
N THR A 191 9.60 -33.28 36.79
CA THR A 191 8.90 -32.81 37.99
C THR A 191 9.03 -31.27 38.14
N ARG A 192 10.19 -30.71 37.85
CA ARG A 192 10.39 -29.27 37.88
C ARG A 192 9.57 -28.55 36.81
N LEU A 193 9.45 -29.14 35.60
CA LEU A 193 8.59 -28.62 34.51
C LEU A 193 7.13 -28.52 34.94
N GLU A 194 6.60 -29.57 35.51
CA GLU A 194 5.23 -29.66 36.02
C GLU A 194 4.94 -28.67 37.16
N PHE A 195 5.94 -28.41 38.00
CA PHE A 195 5.83 -27.38 39.04
C PHE A 195 5.74 -25.96 38.49
N GLY A 196 6.29 -25.71 37.30
CA GLY A 196 6.33 -24.38 36.71
C GLY A 196 5.36 -24.14 35.58
N TYR A 197 4.78 -25.17 34.99
CA TYR A 197 3.91 -25.07 33.82
C TYR A 197 2.66 -25.91 33.98
N SER A 198 1.52 -25.38 33.54
CA SER A 198 0.26 -26.12 33.52
C SER A 198 0.32 -27.28 32.51
N LYS A 199 -0.51 -28.31 32.71
CA LYS A 199 -0.66 -29.47 31.82
C LYS A 199 -0.94 -29.01 30.37
N LYS A 200 -1.83 -28.01 30.16
CA LYS A 200 -2.14 -27.41 28.86
C LYS A 200 -0.88 -26.84 28.24
N LYS A 201 -0.06 -26.10 29.00
CA LYS A 201 1.18 -25.50 28.48
C LYS A 201 2.22 -26.55 28.12
N ILE A 202 2.31 -27.65 28.88
CA ILE A 202 3.22 -28.77 28.57
C ILE A 202 2.82 -29.48 27.28
N LEU A 203 1.52 -29.71 27.06
CA LEU A 203 1.01 -30.24 25.79
C LEU A 203 1.33 -29.32 24.61
N ASN A 204 1.16 -28.00 24.79
CA ASN A 204 1.51 -27.03 23.76
C ASN A 204 3.02 -27.03 23.46
N LEU A 205 3.87 -27.12 24.48
CA LEU A 205 5.33 -27.21 24.31
C LEU A 205 5.73 -28.51 23.58
N TYR A 206 5.09 -29.62 23.90
CA TYR A 206 5.26 -30.88 23.19
C TYR A 206 4.86 -30.74 21.72
N ALA A 207 3.64 -30.31 21.48
CA ALA A 207 3.09 -30.17 20.14
C ALA A 207 3.89 -29.19 19.25
N ALA A 208 4.46 -28.13 19.82
CA ALA A 208 5.27 -27.15 19.09
C ALA A 208 6.68 -27.65 18.74
N ASN A 209 7.23 -28.64 19.50
CA ASN A 209 8.64 -29.03 19.38
C ASN A 209 8.86 -30.52 19.06
N ALA A 210 7.81 -31.32 18.98
CA ALA A 210 7.94 -32.75 18.62
C ALA A 210 8.40 -32.88 17.15
N PRO A 211 9.36 -33.79 16.86
CA PRO A 211 9.80 -34.05 15.49
C PRO A 211 8.82 -34.99 14.80
N PHE A 212 8.37 -34.63 13.59
CA PHE A 212 7.43 -35.43 12.80
C PHE A 212 8.08 -36.14 11.59
N GLY A 213 9.39 -36.01 11.42
CA GLY A 213 10.15 -36.58 10.30
C GLY A 213 10.66 -35.51 9.31
N GLY A 214 11.80 -35.85 8.67
CA GLY A 214 12.50 -34.91 7.81
C GLY A 214 12.84 -33.60 8.53
N ASN A 215 12.51 -32.49 7.95
CA ASN A 215 12.72 -31.14 8.51
C ASN A 215 11.43 -30.55 9.13
N VAL A 216 10.48 -31.38 9.55
CA VAL A 216 9.20 -30.96 10.12
C VAL A 216 9.21 -31.09 11.62
N VAL A 217 9.05 -29.98 12.34
CA VAL A 217 8.99 -29.86 13.79
C VAL A 217 7.70 -29.13 14.18
N GLY A 218 6.93 -29.74 15.08
CA GLY A 218 5.68 -29.20 15.55
C GLY A 218 4.46 -29.67 14.77
N LEU A 219 3.34 -29.81 15.53
CA LEU A 219 2.06 -30.33 15.04
C LEU A 219 1.52 -29.55 13.84
N GLU A 220 1.57 -28.21 13.92
CA GLU A 220 0.99 -27.36 12.88
C GLU A 220 1.75 -27.49 11.55
N ALA A 221 3.08 -27.45 11.59
CA ALA A 221 3.89 -27.68 10.41
C ALA A 221 3.66 -29.10 9.84
N ALA A 222 3.47 -30.10 10.71
CA ALA A 222 3.17 -31.48 10.31
C ALA A 222 1.79 -31.61 9.67
N SER A 223 0.76 -30.94 10.20
CA SER A 223 -0.58 -30.93 9.62
C SER A 223 -0.56 -30.38 8.21
N TRP A 224 0.06 -29.20 7.99
CA TRP A 224 0.18 -28.58 6.68
C TRP A 224 1.04 -29.43 5.72
N ARG A 225 2.12 -30.01 6.20
CA ARG A 225 3.02 -30.80 5.34
C ARG A 225 2.48 -32.17 4.97
N TYR A 226 1.72 -32.83 5.82
CA TYR A 226 1.21 -34.16 5.54
C TYR A 226 -0.24 -34.19 5.03
N PHE A 227 -1.04 -33.18 5.38
CA PHE A 227 -2.47 -33.16 5.05
C PHE A 227 -2.93 -31.89 4.33
N GLY A 228 -2.08 -30.89 4.18
CA GLY A 228 -2.40 -29.65 3.47
C GLY A 228 -3.48 -28.80 4.14
N LYS A 229 -3.69 -28.93 5.45
CA LYS A 229 -4.77 -28.25 6.19
C LYS A 229 -4.38 -27.86 7.61
N SER A 230 -5.16 -26.94 8.18
CA SER A 230 -5.05 -26.50 9.56
C SER A 230 -5.23 -27.66 10.54
N PRO A 231 -4.49 -27.69 11.65
CA PRO A 231 -4.68 -28.71 12.71
C PRO A 231 -6.10 -28.80 13.25
N ALA A 232 -6.87 -27.73 13.23
CA ALA A 232 -8.27 -27.70 13.66
C ALA A 232 -9.18 -28.62 12.84
N LEU A 233 -8.79 -28.94 11.60
CA LEU A 233 -9.54 -29.76 10.65
C LEU A 233 -9.10 -31.23 10.58
N LEU A 234 -8.21 -31.65 11.50
CA LEU A 234 -7.71 -33.04 11.53
C LEU A 234 -8.83 -34.04 11.84
N SER A 235 -8.87 -35.12 11.05
CA SER A 235 -9.69 -36.29 11.35
C SER A 235 -9.09 -37.13 12.48
N TRP A 236 -9.84 -38.10 13.01
CA TRP A 236 -9.33 -39.04 14.02
C TRP A 236 -8.18 -39.90 13.48
N ALA A 237 -8.20 -40.27 12.19
CA ALA A 237 -7.12 -40.99 11.53
C ALA A 237 -5.84 -40.18 11.48
N GLU A 238 -5.96 -38.90 11.09
CA GLU A 238 -4.84 -37.97 10.95
C GLU A 238 -4.27 -37.57 12.32
N GLY A 239 -5.14 -37.28 13.30
CA GLY A 239 -4.71 -36.98 14.67
C GLY A 239 -4.00 -38.16 15.31
N ALA A 240 -4.49 -39.39 15.12
CA ALA A 240 -3.83 -40.61 15.57
C ALA A 240 -2.51 -40.86 14.86
N LEU A 241 -2.42 -40.60 13.54
CA LEU A 241 -1.18 -40.67 12.79
C LEU A 241 -0.13 -39.72 13.34
N LEU A 242 -0.49 -38.44 13.54
CA LEU A 242 0.42 -37.45 14.10
C LEU A 242 0.84 -37.75 15.54
N ALA A 243 -0.01 -38.41 16.34
CA ALA A 243 0.39 -38.82 17.67
C ALA A 243 1.44 -39.95 17.65
N VAL A 244 1.42 -40.81 16.64
CA VAL A 244 2.35 -41.95 16.50
C VAL A 244 3.71 -41.55 15.93
N LEU A 245 3.76 -40.56 15.01
CA LEU A 245 4.95 -40.20 14.25
C LEU A 245 6.18 -39.81 15.13
N PRO A 246 6.05 -39.02 16.22
CA PRO A 246 7.20 -38.61 17.01
C PRO A 246 7.95 -39.73 17.71
N ASN A 247 7.32 -40.92 17.85
CA ASN A 247 7.90 -42.07 18.54
C ASN A 247 9.16 -42.63 17.83
N SER A 248 9.20 -42.60 16.49
CA SER A 248 10.33 -43.09 15.70
C SER A 248 10.42 -42.41 14.33
N PRO A 249 10.60 -41.11 14.27
CA PRO A 249 10.39 -40.31 13.04
C PRO A 249 11.42 -40.60 11.94
N SER A 250 12.59 -41.14 12.27
CA SER A 250 13.62 -41.50 11.27
C SER A 250 13.38 -42.90 10.64
N LEU A 251 12.61 -43.75 11.30
CA LEU A 251 12.37 -45.14 10.86
C LEU A 251 10.99 -45.33 10.23
N ILE A 252 9.99 -44.57 10.71
CA ILE A 252 8.58 -44.76 10.38
C ILE A 252 7.99 -43.36 10.07
N HIS A 253 7.73 -43.11 8.82
CA HIS A 253 7.05 -41.89 8.35
C HIS A 253 6.27 -42.21 7.04
N PRO A 254 5.40 -41.30 6.55
CA PRO A 254 4.56 -41.59 5.39
C PRO A 254 5.29 -42.09 4.13
N GLY A 255 6.55 -41.74 3.95
CA GLY A 255 7.40 -42.18 2.84
C GLY A 255 8.22 -43.46 3.12
N ARG A 256 8.18 -44.03 4.38
CA ARG A 256 8.99 -45.18 4.74
C ARG A 256 8.30 -46.06 5.74
N ASN A 257 8.30 -47.38 5.51
CA ASN A 257 7.66 -48.40 6.39
C ASN A 257 6.15 -48.09 6.61
N ARG A 258 5.43 -47.77 5.54
CA ARG A 258 4.01 -47.33 5.56
C ARG A 258 3.10 -48.34 6.28
N ASN A 259 3.32 -49.66 6.04
CA ASN A 259 2.50 -50.73 6.67
C ASN A 259 2.65 -50.73 8.19
N VAL A 260 3.85 -50.53 8.71
CA VAL A 260 4.11 -50.43 10.16
C VAL A 260 3.44 -49.19 10.74
N LEU A 261 3.45 -48.07 10.00
CA LEU A 261 2.80 -46.82 10.40
C LEU A 261 1.26 -47.01 10.44
N LEU A 262 0.69 -47.66 9.41
CA LEU A 262 -0.72 -47.99 9.32
C LEU A 262 -1.17 -48.87 10.49
N ASP A 263 -0.40 -49.93 10.78
CA ASP A 263 -0.68 -50.82 11.90
C ASP A 263 -0.66 -50.10 13.27
N LYS A 264 0.34 -49.25 13.48
CA LYS A 264 0.42 -48.47 14.73
C LYS A 264 -0.75 -47.48 14.86
N ARG A 265 -1.12 -46.76 13.76
CA ARG A 265 -2.30 -45.88 13.75
C ARG A 265 -3.56 -46.64 14.09
N ASN A 266 -3.79 -47.76 13.39
CA ASN A 266 -5.02 -48.54 13.58
C ASN A 266 -5.10 -49.16 14.99
N LYS A 267 -3.97 -49.61 15.56
CA LYS A 267 -3.91 -50.03 16.96
C LYS A 267 -4.27 -48.93 17.95
N LEU A 268 -3.85 -47.69 17.66
CA LEU A 268 -4.23 -46.54 18.50
C LEU A 268 -5.73 -46.24 18.37
N LEU A 269 -6.29 -46.23 17.15
CA LEU A 269 -7.71 -46.04 16.92
C LEU A 269 -8.56 -47.10 17.65
N ASN A 270 -8.17 -48.38 17.61
CA ASN A 270 -8.81 -49.46 18.39
C ASN A 270 -8.78 -49.21 19.89
N ARG A 271 -7.69 -48.65 20.43
CA ARG A 271 -7.59 -48.28 21.84
C ARG A 271 -8.51 -47.12 22.22
N LEU A 272 -8.59 -46.11 21.35
CA LEU A 272 -9.50 -44.99 21.55
C LEU A 272 -10.96 -45.43 21.56
N ALA A 273 -11.35 -46.34 20.67
CA ALA A 273 -12.67 -46.95 20.67
C ALA A 273 -12.93 -47.83 21.90
N ALA A 274 -11.99 -48.69 22.28
CA ALA A 274 -12.11 -49.53 23.50
C ALA A 274 -12.24 -48.70 24.79
N ARG A 275 -11.80 -47.46 24.79
CA ARG A 275 -11.96 -46.49 25.90
C ARG A 275 -13.22 -45.63 25.81
N GLY A 276 -14.00 -45.78 24.75
CA GLY A 276 -15.21 -44.98 24.53
C GLY A 276 -14.90 -43.51 24.19
N ILE A 277 -13.66 -43.19 23.77
CA ILE A 277 -13.27 -41.82 23.33
C ILE A 277 -13.84 -41.53 21.93
N ILE A 278 -13.91 -42.54 21.07
CA ILE A 278 -14.60 -42.55 19.79
C ILE A 278 -15.56 -43.73 19.74
N ASP A 279 -16.64 -43.59 18.99
CA ASP A 279 -17.55 -44.67 18.73
C ASP A 279 -16.98 -45.69 17.72
N PRO A 280 -17.48 -46.95 17.69
CA PRO A 280 -16.98 -47.97 16.79
C PRO A 280 -17.06 -47.59 15.31
N THR A 281 -18.14 -46.92 14.89
CA THR A 281 -18.34 -46.51 13.49
C THR A 281 -17.31 -45.48 13.10
N THR A 282 -17.06 -44.49 13.92
CA THR A 282 -15.99 -43.50 13.73
C THR A 282 -14.62 -44.18 13.67
N CYS A 283 -14.36 -45.20 14.50
CA CYS A 283 -13.11 -45.94 14.46
C CYS A 283 -12.91 -46.68 13.12
N ASP A 284 -13.96 -47.35 12.60
CA ASP A 284 -13.87 -48.07 11.33
C ASP A 284 -13.74 -47.14 10.12
N LEU A 285 -14.45 -45.98 10.11
CA LEU A 285 -14.25 -44.95 9.11
C LEU A 285 -12.84 -44.40 9.17
N ALA A 286 -12.31 -44.07 10.33
CA ALA A 286 -10.94 -43.57 10.50
C ALA A 286 -9.87 -44.57 10.00
N LYS A 287 -10.08 -45.87 10.17
CA LYS A 287 -9.17 -46.91 9.67
C LYS A 287 -9.19 -46.99 8.14
N SER A 288 -10.31 -46.67 7.49
CA SER A 288 -10.44 -46.69 6.02
C SER A 288 -9.72 -45.50 5.35
N GLU A 289 -9.45 -44.43 6.11
CA GLU A 289 -8.69 -43.27 5.57
C GLU A 289 -7.26 -43.71 5.17
N PRO A 290 -6.81 -43.33 3.96
CA PRO A 290 -5.44 -43.63 3.50
C PRO A 290 -4.38 -42.88 4.26
N LEU A 291 -3.14 -43.35 4.25
CA LEU A 291 -1.98 -42.58 4.68
C LEU A 291 -1.63 -41.53 3.61
N PRO A 292 -1.11 -40.35 3.97
CA PRO A 292 -0.64 -39.37 3.02
C PRO A 292 0.41 -39.97 2.09
N GLU A 293 0.36 -39.65 0.79
CA GLU A 293 1.27 -40.22 -0.22
C GLU A 293 2.58 -39.43 -0.29
N ALA A 294 2.51 -38.11 -0.39
CA ALA A 294 3.67 -37.23 -0.44
C ALA A 294 3.45 -36.00 0.44
N PRO A 295 4.50 -35.35 0.91
CA PRO A 295 4.37 -34.11 1.64
C PRO A 295 3.79 -33.00 0.75
N HIS A 296 2.71 -32.35 1.18
CA HIS A 296 2.13 -31.19 0.52
C HIS A 296 3.10 -29.99 0.53
N PRO A 297 3.17 -29.19 -0.53
CA PRO A 297 3.82 -27.89 -0.47
C PRO A 297 3.08 -27.00 0.54
N LEU A 298 3.82 -26.16 1.26
CA LEU A 298 3.18 -25.16 2.10
C LEU A 298 2.52 -24.07 1.24
N PRO A 299 1.40 -23.50 1.68
CA PRO A 299 0.79 -22.38 0.95
C PRO A 299 1.78 -21.23 0.71
N ARG A 300 1.73 -20.66 -0.50
CA ARG A 300 2.48 -19.47 -0.92
C ARG A 300 1.54 -18.45 -1.55
N LEU A 301 0.42 -18.19 -0.87
CA LEU A 301 -0.60 -17.27 -1.39
C LEU A 301 -0.18 -15.80 -1.28
N ALA A 302 0.60 -15.42 -0.26
CA ALA A 302 1.04 -14.05 -0.03
C ALA A 302 2.51 -13.97 0.44
N PRO A 303 3.49 -14.43 -0.36
CA PRO A 303 4.90 -14.48 0.05
C PRO A 303 5.49 -13.07 0.29
N HIS A 304 5.16 -12.10 -0.55
CA HIS A 304 5.64 -10.71 -0.42
C HIS A 304 5.09 -10.01 0.81
N LEU A 305 3.84 -10.31 1.21
CA LEU A 305 3.28 -9.81 2.46
C LEU A 305 4.05 -10.36 3.66
N LEU A 306 4.40 -11.66 3.64
CA LEU A 306 5.24 -12.27 4.67
C LEU A 306 6.61 -11.57 4.76
N ASP A 307 7.24 -11.29 3.61
CA ASP A 307 8.53 -10.60 3.54
C ASP A 307 8.46 -9.16 4.06
N ARG A 308 7.40 -8.45 3.73
CA ARG A 308 7.12 -7.11 4.23
C ARG A 308 6.98 -7.09 5.75
N ILE A 309 6.14 -7.96 6.29
CA ILE A 309 5.89 -8.08 7.74
C ILE A 309 7.18 -8.42 8.49
N SER A 310 7.97 -9.32 7.94
CA SER A 310 9.26 -9.71 8.50
C SER A 310 10.22 -8.53 8.62
N LYS A 311 10.29 -7.68 7.58
CA LYS A 311 11.14 -6.49 7.54
C LYS A 311 10.64 -5.36 8.46
N GLU A 312 9.34 -5.09 8.45
CA GLU A 312 8.76 -3.94 9.16
C GLU A 312 8.60 -4.17 10.67
N LYS A 313 8.20 -5.37 11.09
CA LYS A 313 7.76 -5.63 12.47
C LYS A 313 8.45 -6.82 13.15
N GLY A 314 9.13 -7.69 12.41
CA GLY A 314 9.81 -8.86 12.96
C GLY A 314 8.90 -9.89 13.64
N TYR A 315 7.60 -9.90 13.36
CA TYR A 315 6.66 -10.85 13.93
C TYR A 315 6.93 -12.27 13.44
N LEU A 316 6.86 -13.25 14.36
CA LEU A 316 6.95 -14.67 14.03
C LEU A 316 5.63 -15.22 13.52
N ARG A 317 4.51 -14.72 14.02
CA ARG A 317 3.15 -15.02 13.58
C ARG A 317 2.35 -13.73 13.48
N LEU A 318 1.72 -13.50 12.33
CA LEU A 318 0.80 -12.40 12.15
C LEU A 318 -0.49 -12.89 11.51
N ARG A 319 -1.60 -12.56 12.14
CA ARG A 319 -2.94 -12.67 11.55
C ARG A 319 -3.23 -11.40 10.76
N SER A 320 -3.36 -11.54 9.44
CA SER A 320 -3.61 -10.42 8.52
C SER A 320 -5.10 -10.22 8.30
N THR A 321 -5.44 -9.17 7.53
CA THR A 321 -6.81 -8.89 7.08
C THR A 321 -7.15 -9.56 5.76
N VAL A 322 -6.16 -10.17 5.09
CA VAL A 322 -6.32 -10.88 3.82
C VAL A 322 -7.31 -12.04 3.96
N GLN A 323 -8.08 -12.30 2.91
CA GLN A 323 -9.05 -13.38 2.85
C GLN A 323 -8.53 -14.46 1.90
N SER A 324 -8.20 -15.65 2.41
CA SER A 324 -7.51 -16.72 1.66
C SER A 324 -8.21 -17.11 0.35
N GLY A 325 -9.52 -17.30 0.37
CA GLY A 325 -10.30 -17.66 -0.82
C GLY A 325 -10.30 -16.55 -1.88
N PHE A 326 -10.48 -15.31 -1.45
CA PHE A 326 -10.41 -14.16 -2.36
C PHE A 326 -8.99 -13.92 -2.88
N GLN A 327 -7.98 -14.06 -2.02
CA GLN A 327 -6.58 -14.01 -2.39
C GLN A 327 -6.23 -15.03 -3.49
N ALA A 328 -6.75 -16.25 -3.38
CA ALA A 328 -6.54 -17.30 -4.38
C ALA A 328 -7.17 -16.91 -5.74
N ASN A 329 -8.40 -16.39 -5.75
CA ASN A 329 -9.05 -15.91 -6.98
C ASN A 329 -8.25 -14.79 -7.65
N VAL A 330 -7.77 -13.79 -6.87
CA VAL A 330 -6.96 -12.69 -7.39
C VAL A 330 -5.60 -13.20 -7.90
N LEU A 331 -5.02 -14.20 -7.24
CA LEU A 331 -3.78 -14.85 -7.69
C LEU A 331 -3.97 -15.58 -9.02
N ASP A 332 -5.12 -16.22 -9.24
CA ASP A 332 -5.44 -16.86 -10.51
C ASP A 332 -5.68 -15.84 -11.64
N VAL A 333 -6.29 -14.69 -11.34
CA VAL A 333 -6.35 -13.56 -12.29
C VAL A 333 -4.94 -13.11 -12.65
N ALA A 334 -4.09 -12.89 -11.64
CA ALA A 334 -2.70 -12.47 -11.86
C ALA A 334 -1.93 -13.46 -12.73
N ARG A 335 -2.11 -14.78 -12.50
CA ARG A 335 -1.44 -15.82 -13.28
C ARG A 335 -1.88 -15.82 -14.74
N ARG A 336 -3.19 -15.80 -15.01
CA ARG A 336 -3.74 -15.77 -16.37
C ARG A 336 -3.25 -14.57 -17.18
N HIS A 337 -3.27 -13.38 -16.57
CA HIS A 337 -2.80 -12.18 -17.25
C HIS A 337 -1.28 -12.17 -17.41
N HIS A 338 -0.52 -12.69 -16.45
CA HIS A 338 0.93 -12.80 -16.56
C HIS A 338 1.35 -13.67 -17.76
N GLU A 339 0.70 -14.82 -17.98
CA GLU A 339 0.94 -15.67 -19.13
C GLU A 339 0.77 -14.93 -20.48
N LEU A 340 -0.22 -14.01 -20.55
CA LEU A 340 -0.43 -13.18 -21.75
C LEU A 340 0.62 -12.07 -21.88
N LEU A 341 1.01 -11.46 -20.77
CA LEU A 341 1.98 -10.36 -20.73
C LEU A 341 3.41 -10.84 -21.06
N GLU A 342 3.75 -12.08 -20.73
CA GLU A 342 5.04 -12.68 -21.01
C GLU A 342 5.37 -12.73 -22.50
N PHE A 343 4.39 -12.92 -23.39
CA PHE A 343 4.58 -12.83 -24.83
C PHE A 343 5.13 -11.48 -25.30
N SER A 344 4.88 -10.42 -24.53
CA SER A 344 5.40 -9.07 -24.76
C SER A 344 6.63 -8.75 -23.89
N GLN A 345 7.23 -9.75 -23.25
CA GLN A 345 8.36 -9.58 -22.31
C GLN A 345 8.04 -8.62 -21.15
N ILE A 346 6.83 -8.70 -20.63
CA ILE A 346 6.38 -7.98 -19.43
C ILE A 346 6.23 -9.02 -18.33
N HIS A 347 7.12 -8.97 -17.34
CA HIS A 347 7.33 -10.05 -16.39
C HIS A 347 6.72 -9.82 -15.01
N ASN A 348 6.32 -8.60 -14.70
CA ASN A 348 5.90 -8.27 -13.35
C ASN A 348 4.53 -7.60 -13.33
N LEU A 349 3.74 -7.93 -12.32
CA LEU A 349 2.49 -7.26 -11.99
C LEU A 349 2.24 -7.29 -10.49
N ALA A 350 1.53 -6.30 -9.97
CA ALA A 350 1.12 -6.24 -8.58
C ALA A 350 -0.34 -5.83 -8.45
N ILE A 351 -1.04 -6.40 -7.46
CA ILE A 351 -2.46 -6.13 -7.21
C ILE A 351 -2.68 -5.93 -5.72
N VAL A 352 -3.41 -4.87 -5.38
CA VAL A 352 -3.91 -4.61 -4.03
C VAL A 352 -5.42 -4.43 -4.09
N VAL A 353 -6.12 -5.13 -3.22
CA VAL A 353 -7.56 -4.93 -3.00
C VAL A 353 -7.81 -4.63 -1.55
N ALA A 354 -8.55 -3.57 -1.27
CA ALA A 354 -8.89 -3.21 0.10
C ALA A 354 -10.35 -2.76 0.25
N ASP A 355 -10.87 -2.97 1.44
CA ASP A 355 -12.13 -2.41 1.92
C ASP A 355 -11.97 -0.90 2.16
N VAL A 356 -12.87 -0.11 1.61
CA VAL A 356 -12.82 1.37 1.71
C VAL A 356 -13.06 1.83 3.13
N GLN A 357 -13.99 1.21 3.85
CA GLN A 357 -14.43 1.68 5.17
C GLN A 357 -13.32 1.64 6.21
N ARG A 358 -12.55 0.55 6.24
CA ARG A 358 -11.49 0.31 7.22
C ARG A 358 -10.09 0.50 6.65
N GLY A 359 -9.95 0.57 5.32
CA GLY A 359 -8.66 0.50 4.65
C GLY A 359 -7.97 -0.86 4.83
N GLU A 360 -8.71 -1.92 5.18
CA GLU A 360 -8.16 -3.26 5.41
C GLU A 360 -7.94 -3.98 4.08
N VAL A 361 -6.74 -4.49 3.88
CA VAL A 361 -6.37 -5.21 2.66
C VAL A 361 -7.01 -6.59 2.65
N MET A 362 -7.74 -6.90 1.58
CA MET A 362 -8.41 -8.18 1.34
C MET A 362 -7.59 -9.13 0.47
N ALA A 363 -6.79 -8.58 -0.46
CA ALA A 363 -5.85 -9.33 -1.29
C ALA A 363 -4.55 -8.53 -1.52
N TYR A 364 -3.41 -9.24 -1.56
CA TYR A 364 -2.06 -8.70 -1.67
C TYR A 364 -1.23 -9.56 -2.60
N ILE A 365 -1.10 -9.17 -3.86
CA ILE A 365 -0.23 -9.81 -4.85
C ILE A 365 0.96 -8.88 -5.08
N GLY A 366 2.08 -9.14 -4.41
CA GLY A 366 3.26 -8.27 -4.46
C GLY A 366 4.02 -8.34 -5.77
N ASN A 367 3.91 -9.46 -6.49
CA ASN A 367 4.49 -9.65 -7.81
C ASN A 367 3.81 -10.82 -8.55
N ALA A 368 4.09 -10.96 -9.84
CA ALA A 368 3.62 -12.08 -10.64
C ALA A 368 4.12 -13.42 -10.07
N PRO A 369 3.25 -14.44 -9.96
CA PRO A 369 3.59 -15.69 -9.28
C PRO A 369 4.61 -16.56 -10.03
N LEU A 370 4.90 -16.24 -11.30
CA LEU A 370 5.79 -16.99 -12.20
C LEU A 370 6.83 -16.09 -12.88
N ALA A 371 7.10 -14.89 -12.35
CA ALA A 371 8.04 -13.96 -12.96
C ALA A 371 9.46 -14.53 -13.11
N GLY A 372 9.84 -15.44 -12.21
CA GLY A 372 11.18 -16.02 -12.17
C GLY A 372 12.23 -15.15 -11.47
N ALA A 373 13.29 -15.80 -10.98
CA ALA A 373 14.33 -15.12 -10.19
C ALA A 373 15.05 -14.03 -11.00
N ASP A 374 15.28 -14.27 -12.29
CA ASP A 374 15.99 -13.34 -13.18
C ASP A 374 15.17 -12.07 -13.46
N ASN A 375 13.85 -12.14 -13.34
CA ASN A 375 12.91 -11.05 -13.55
C ASN A 375 12.46 -10.40 -12.24
N GLY A 376 13.18 -10.61 -11.12
CA GLY A 376 12.93 -9.96 -9.86
C GLY A 376 11.63 -10.39 -9.17
N GLU A 377 11.23 -11.68 -9.26
CA GLU A 377 10.01 -12.21 -8.63
C GLU A 377 9.91 -11.91 -7.12
N GLN A 378 11.06 -11.71 -6.45
CA GLN A 378 11.12 -11.45 -5.01
C GLN A 378 10.86 -9.98 -4.64
N VAL A 379 10.77 -9.09 -5.63
CA VAL A 379 10.52 -7.66 -5.38
C VAL A 379 9.05 -7.47 -5.03
N ASP A 380 8.79 -6.87 -3.88
CA ASP A 380 7.44 -6.41 -3.52
C ASP A 380 7.14 -5.09 -4.24
N ILE A 381 6.50 -5.19 -5.40
CA ILE A 381 6.18 -4.05 -6.26
C ILE A 381 5.15 -3.12 -5.61
N ILE A 382 4.28 -3.64 -4.73
CA ILE A 382 3.25 -2.84 -4.06
C ILE A 382 3.86 -1.64 -3.32
N THR A 383 5.04 -1.82 -2.74
CA THR A 383 5.75 -0.80 -1.97
C THR A 383 6.91 -0.16 -2.74
N ALA A 384 7.25 -0.69 -3.92
CA ALA A 384 8.35 -0.16 -4.73
C ALA A 384 7.97 1.19 -5.36
N PRO A 385 8.83 2.22 -5.25
CA PRO A 385 8.61 3.48 -5.94
C PRO A 385 8.68 3.30 -7.46
N ARG A 386 7.67 3.80 -8.18
CA ARG A 386 7.54 3.72 -9.65
C ARG A 386 7.01 5.05 -10.18
N SER A 387 7.34 5.39 -11.44
CA SER A 387 6.84 6.62 -12.04
C SER A 387 5.31 6.64 -12.07
N SER A 388 4.74 7.74 -11.57
CA SER A 388 3.28 7.87 -11.40
C SER A 388 2.53 7.99 -12.73
N GLY A 389 3.17 8.39 -13.82
CA GLY A 389 2.47 8.73 -15.04
C GLY A 389 1.32 9.70 -14.76
N SER A 390 0.14 9.41 -15.32
CA SER A 390 -1.07 10.25 -15.20
C SER A 390 -1.97 9.93 -14.00
N ILE A 391 -1.57 9.01 -13.11
CA ILE A 391 -2.44 8.53 -12.02
C ILE A 391 -2.71 9.60 -10.95
N LEU A 392 -1.94 10.69 -10.94
CA LEU A 392 -2.12 11.81 -10.00
C LEU A 392 -3.11 12.88 -10.48
N LYS A 393 -3.56 12.84 -11.74
CA LYS A 393 -4.46 13.85 -12.32
C LYS A 393 -5.79 14.01 -11.56
N PRO A 394 -6.47 12.95 -11.06
CA PRO A 394 -7.69 13.12 -10.28
C PRO A 394 -7.49 13.94 -9.00
N PHE A 395 -6.35 13.83 -8.35
CA PHE A 395 -6.06 14.62 -7.15
C PHE A 395 -5.90 16.11 -7.49
N LEU A 396 -5.21 16.43 -8.59
CA LEU A 396 -5.09 17.82 -9.03
C LEU A 396 -6.46 18.40 -9.43
N TYR A 397 -7.25 17.65 -10.17
CA TYR A 397 -8.60 18.07 -10.56
C TYR A 397 -9.49 18.30 -9.34
N GLY A 398 -9.54 17.35 -8.40
CA GLY A 398 -10.33 17.51 -7.17
C GLY A 398 -9.88 18.69 -6.31
N LEU A 399 -8.57 18.91 -6.18
CA LEU A 399 -8.02 20.06 -5.45
C LEU A 399 -8.32 21.38 -6.17
N ALA A 400 -8.27 21.42 -7.50
CA ALA A 400 -8.60 22.60 -8.27
C ALA A 400 -10.09 22.96 -8.19
N LEU A 401 -10.98 21.95 -8.13
CA LEU A 401 -12.40 22.14 -7.84
C LEU A 401 -12.62 22.67 -6.41
N ASN A 402 -11.94 22.06 -5.44
CA ASN A 402 -12.03 22.45 -4.03
C ASN A 402 -11.62 23.91 -3.80
N ASP A 403 -10.61 24.36 -4.51
CA ASP A 403 -10.05 25.71 -4.40
C ASP A 403 -10.63 26.70 -5.39
N ALA A 404 -11.75 26.35 -6.08
CA ALA A 404 -12.46 27.19 -7.03
C ALA A 404 -11.61 27.70 -8.22
N ILE A 405 -10.54 27.01 -8.59
CA ILE A 405 -9.71 27.34 -9.76
C ILE A 405 -10.48 27.01 -11.04
N VAL A 406 -11.21 25.89 -11.03
CA VAL A 406 -12.08 25.44 -12.10
C VAL A 406 -13.44 25.02 -11.55
N SER A 407 -14.48 25.01 -12.38
CA SER A 407 -15.71 24.27 -12.20
C SER A 407 -15.66 22.98 -13.01
N PRO A 408 -16.54 22.00 -12.77
CA PRO A 408 -16.41 20.67 -13.37
C PRO A 408 -16.23 20.66 -14.89
N ASN A 409 -16.93 21.53 -15.60
CA ASN A 409 -16.92 21.60 -17.06
C ASN A 409 -16.17 22.82 -17.62
N SER A 410 -15.40 23.56 -16.80
CA SER A 410 -14.63 24.71 -17.27
C SER A 410 -13.68 24.29 -18.39
N LEU A 411 -13.66 25.05 -19.47
CA LEU A 411 -12.73 24.84 -20.57
C LEU A 411 -11.29 25.06 -20.13
N LEU A 412 -10.43 24.10 -20.42
CA LEU A 412 -9.00 24.14 -20.23
C LEU A 412 -8.29 24.21 -21.60
N PRO A 413 -7.18 24.95 -21.73
CA PRO A 413 -6.45 25.03 -22.99
C PRO A 413 -5.74 23.70 -23.32
N ASP A 414 -5.94 23.24 -24.53
CA ASP A 414 -5.24 22.09 -25.12
C ASP A 414 -4.57 22.51 -26.43
N VAL A 415 -3.50 23.24 -26.28
CA VAL A 415 -2.73 23.83 -27.38
C VAL A 415 -1.23 23.64 -27.16
N PRO A 416 -0.38 23.66 -28.21
CA PRO A 416 1.06 23.57 -28.04
C PRO A 416 1.58 24.57 -27.02
N MET A 417 2.39 24.10 -26.07
CA MET A 417 3.00 25.00 -25.08
C MET A 417 4.51 24.73 -24.93
N ASN A 418 5.22 25.78 -24.58
CA ASN A 418 6.64 25.73 -24.23
C ASN A 418 6.88 26.60 -23.01
N ILE A 419 7.23 25.96 -21.88
CA ILE A 419 7.47 26.64 -20.62
C ILE A 419 8.94 26.49 -20.27
N ASN A 420 9.76 27.51 -20.52
CA ASN A 420 11.21 27.48 -20.24
C ASN A 420 11.94 26.27 -20.85
N GLY A 421 11.55 25.84 -22.05
CA GLY A 421 12.11 24.68 -22.74
C GLY A 421 11.38 23.36 -22.48
N TYR A 422 10.50 23.31 -21.50
CA TYR A 422 9.64 22.16 -21.27
C TYR A 422 8.46 22.18 -22.24
N ARG A 423 8.33 21.14 -23.07
CA ARG A 423 7.31 20.98 -24.11
C ARG A 423 6.51 19.70 -23.85
N PRO A 424 5.46 19.76 -23.07
CA PRO A 424 4.59 18.60 -22.88
C PRO A 424 3.80 18.31 -24.15
N GLU A 425 3.58 17.04 -24.44
CA GLU A 425 2.76 16.55 -25.56
C GLU A 425 1.64 15.65 -25.05
N ASN A 426 0.51 15.61 -25.75
CA ASN A 426 -0.52 14.63 -25.46
C ASN A 426 -0.07 13.23 -25.89
N PHE A 427 -0.64 12.19 -25.28
CA PHE A 427 -0.32 10.80 -25.63
C PHE A 427 -0.73 10.45 -27.05
N GLN A 428 -1.88 10.96 -27.49
CA GLN A 428 -2.32 10.94 -28.89
C GLN A 428 -1.91 12.25 -29.53
N GLU A 429 -1.37 12.19 -30.74
CA GLU A 429 -0.98 13.38 -31.50
C GLU A 429 -2.19 14.25 -31.78
N GLY A 430 -2.02 15.56 -31.60
CA GLY A 430 -3.04 16.60 -31.89
C GLY A 430 -3.46 17.38 -30.65
N TYR A 431 -4.23 18.43 -30.93
CA TYR A 431 -4.73 19.38 -29.94
C TYR A 431 -6.19 19.68 -30.19
N ASP A 432 -6.95 19.90 -29.12
CA ASP A 432 -8.38 20.21 -29.22
C ASP A 432 -8.68 21.73 -29.11
N GLY A 433 -7.65 22.53 -28.85
CA GLY A 433 -7.79 23.97 -28.59
C GLY A 433 -8.29 24.24 -27.17
N LEU A 434 -9.52 23.91 -26.89
CA LEU A 434 -10.16 24.01 -25.58
C LEU A 434 -10.95 22.72 -25.30
N VAL A 435 -10.89 22.23 -24.08
CA VAL A 435 -11.56 20.98 -23.67
C VAL A 435 -12.15 21.13 -22.26
N PRO A 436 -13.37 20.61 -21.98
CA PRO A 436 -13.92 20.59 -20.63
C PRO A 436 -13.00 19.85 -19.64
N ALA A 437 -12.88 20.37 -18.42
CA ALA A 437 -11.94 19.85 -17.44
C ALA A 437 -12.23 18.39 -17.03
N ASN A 438 -13.51 18.00 -16.93
CA ASN A 438 -13.94 16.62 -16.71
C ASN A 438 -13.54 15.70 -17.88
N GLU A 439 -13.68 16.16 -19.12
CA GLU A 439 -13.28 15.43 -20.31
C GLU A 439 -11.76 15.33 -20.43
N ALA A 440 -11.04 16.39 -20.12
CA ALA A 440 -9.59 16.35 -20.03
C ALA A 440 -9.08 15.31 -19.02
N LEU A 441 -9.81 15.12 -17.90
CA LEU A 441 -9.53 14.07 -16.92
C LEU A 441 -9.84 12.67 -17.46
N SER A 442 -11.03 12.46 -18.03
CA SER A 442 -11.44 11.15 -18.53
C SER A 442 -10.58 10.66 -19.70
N ARG A 443 -10.20 11.57 -20.61
CA ARG A 443 -9.26 11.31 -21.71
C ARG A 443 -7.80 11.34 -21.28
N SER A 444 -7.52 11.73 -20.05
CA SER A 444 -6.16 11.82 -19.50
C SER A 444 -5.22 12.75 -20.29
N LEU A 445 -5.71 13.84 -20.86
CA LEU A 445 -4.90 14.79 -21.63
C LEU A 445 -3.76 15.37 -20.77
N ASN A 446 -2.60 15.58 -21.40
CA ASN A 446 -1.40 16.03 -20.70
C ASN A 446 -1.35 17.57 -20.62
N ILE A 447 -1.59 18.24 -21.73
CA ILE A 447 -1.46 19.69 -21.85
C ILE A 447 -2.39 20.43 -20.88
N PRO A 448 -3.71 20.12 -20.85
CA PRO A 448 -4.63 20.79 -19.93
C PRO A 448 -4.22 20.61 -18.47
N PHE A 449 -3.70 19.42 -18.11
CA PHE A 449 -3.27 19.14 -16.72
C PHE A 449 -1.94 19.79 -16.36
N VAL A 450 -1.02 19.98 -17.29
CA VAL A 450 0.20 20.78 -17.06
C VAL A 450 -0.18 22.25 -16.84
N ASP A 451 -1.10 22.80 -17.65
CA ASP A 451 -1.58 24.16 -17.45
C ASP A 451 -2.35 24.33 -16.14
N LEU A 452 -3.20 23.35 -15.79
CA LEU A 452 -3.91 23.35 -14.52
C LEU A 452 -2.95 23.27 -13.32
N LEU A 453 -1.86 22.46 -13.41
CA LEU A 453 -0.82 22.43 -12.37
C LEU A 453 -0.08 23.76 -12.26
N ARG A 454 0.18 24.43 -13.38
CA ARG A 454 0.77 25.78 -13.40
C ARG A 454 -0.13 26.79 -12.68
N GLN A 455 -1.45 26.75 -12.92
CA GLN A 455 -2.42 27.61 -12.25
C GLN A 455 -2.57 27.29 -10.76
N TYR A 456 -2.53 26.02 -10.38
CA TYR A 456 -2.62 25.54 -9.00
C TYR A 456 -1.36 25.81 -8.18
N ASP A 457 -0.22 25.86 -8.79
CA ASP A 457 1.15 25.84 -8.26
C ASP A 457 1.65 24.44 -7.90
N PHE A 458 2.75 24.04 -8.50
CA PHE A 458 3.33 22.70 -8.26
C PHE A 458 3.87 22.50 -6.83
N GLY A 459 4.28 23.57 -6.14
CA GLY A 459 4.73 23.52 -4.74
C GLY A 459 3.55 23.24 -3.81
N ARG A 460 2.42 23.90 -4.05
CA ARG A 460 1.18 23.66 -3.33
C ARG A 460 0.65 22.25 -3.59
N PHE A 461 0.66 21.78 -4.83
CA PHE A 461 0.23 20.42 -5.18
C PHE A 461 1.10 19.36 -4.53
N HIS A 462 2.43 19.53 -4.55
CA HIS A 462 3.37 18.65 -3.85
C HIS A 462 3.06 18.56 -2.35
N TYR A 463 2.79 19.68 -1.69
CA TYR A 463 2.39 19.70 -0.27
C TYR A 463 1.08 18.94 -0.03
N GLN A 464 0.07 19.15 -0.89
CA GLN A 464 -1.20 18.47 -0.76
C GLN A 464 -1.10 16.95 -0.99
N LEU A 465 -0.31 16.50 -1.97
CA LEU A 465 -0.07 15.07 -2.19
C LEU A 465 0.51 14.39 -0.93
N LYS A 466 1.48 15.02 -0.26
CA LYS A 466 2.01 14.51 1.01
C LYS A 466 0.94 14.43 2.08
N LYS A 467 0.09 15.45 2.18
CA LYS A 467 -1.00 15.51 3.14
C LYS A 467 -2.08 14.45 2.86
N LEU A 468 -2.29 14.10 1.59
CA LEU A 468 -3.20 13.05 1.14
C LEU A 468 -2.65 11.63 1.37
N GLY A 469 -1.36 11.48 1.68
CA GLY A 469 -0.76 10.19 2.03
C GLY A 469 0.35 9.70 1.09
N MET A 470 0.80 10.48 0.12
CA MET A 470 1.91 10.10 -0.76
C MET A 470 3.25 10.22 -0.01
N THR A 471 3.85 9.09 0.35
CA THR A 471 5.06 9.02 1.19
C THR A 471 6.37 9.12 0.40
N THR A 472 6.33 8.90 -0.91
CA THR A 472 7.49 8.78 -1.79
C THR A 472 8.12 10.12 -2.22
N LEU A 473 7.43 11.25 -1.99
CA LEU A 473 7.92 12.58 -2.35
C LEU A 473 9.05 13.05 -1.43
N SER A 474 10.28 12.62 -1.72
CA SER A 474 11.46 12.89 -0.89
C SER A 474 12.20 14.18 -1.25
N GLN A 475 12.06 14.65 -2.50
CA GLN A 475 12.77 15.82 -3.02
C GLN A 475 11.96 17.12 -2.84
N ALA A 476 12.63 18.25 -3.00
CA ALA A 476 11.98 19.57 -3.00
C ALA A 476 11.01 19.72 -4.20
N PRO A 477 9.93 20.51 -4.07
CA PRO A 477 8.95 20.71 -5.15
C PRO A 477 9.58 21.15 -6.49
N SER A 478 10.61 21.99 -6.45
CA SER A 478 11.32 22.48 -7.64
C SER A 478 12.06 21.39 -8.42
N HIS A 479 12.38 20.26 -7.78
CA HIS A 479 12.97 19.10 -8.46
C HIS A 479 11.99 18.47 -9.44
N TYR A 480 10.73 18.38 -9.05
CA TYR A 480 9.68 17.78 -9.87
C TYR A 480 9.09 18.77 -10.88
N GLY A 481 8.89 20.05 -10.47
CA GLY A 481 8.30 21.07 -11.32
C GLY A 481 6.98 20.65 -11.92
N LEU A 482 6.72 21.06 -13.17
CA LEU A 482 5.49 20.71 -13.90
C LEU A 482 5.43 19.24 -14.35
N SER A 483 6.55 18.53 -14.40
CA SER A 483 6.57 17.10 -14.73
C SER A 483 5.91 16.23 -13.65
N LEU A 484 5.69 16.77 -12.44
CA LEU A 484 5.02 16.09 -11.32
C LEU A 484 3.70 15.43 -11.73
N ILE A 485 2.92 16.06 -12.63
CA ILE A 485 1.61 15.55 -13.04
C ILE A 485 1.69 14.53 -14.19
N LEU A 486 2.83 14.37 -14.83
CA LEU A 486 3.07 13.47 -15.96
C LEU A 486 4.01 12.30 -15.65
N GLY A 487 4.33 12.07 -14.37
CA GLY A 487 5.19 10.97 -13.95
C GLY A 487 6.62 11.37 -13.59
N GLY A 488 6.91 12.67 -13.45
CA GLY A 488 8.18 13.16 -12.91
C GLY A 488 8.37 12.82 -11.42
N ALA A 489 7.32 12.36 -10.73
CA ALA A 489 7.41 11.86 -9.37
C ALA A 489 7.16 10.35 -9.33
N GLU A 490 7.86 9.68 -8.42
CA GLU A 490 7.61 8.29 -8.09
C GLU A 490 6.55 8.16 -7.01
N THR A 491 5.72 7.13 -7.13
CA THR A 491 4.71 6.72 -6.15
C THR A 491 4.74 5.20 -6.00
N ASN A 492 3.99 4.67 -5.07
CA ASN A 492 3.82 3.22 -4.91
C ASN A 492 2.32 2.85 -4.91
N LEU A 493 2.03 1.60 -5.18
CA LEU A 493 0.65 1.12 -5.29
C LEU A 493 -0.10 1.20 -3.96
N TRP A 494 0.60 1.02 -2.85
CA TRP A 494 0.05 1.09 -1.50
C TRP A 494 -0.47 2.49 -1.16
N ASP A 495 0.35 3.51 -1.36
CA ASP A 495 -0.02 4.91 -1.10
C ASP A 495 -1.20 5.33 -1.99
N LEU A 496 -1.13 5.04 -3.28
CA LEU A 496 -2.20 5.38 -4.23
C LEU A 496 -3.53 4.75 -3.82
N CYS A 497 -3.57 3.45 -3.56
CA CYS A 497 -4.81 2.79 -3.12
C CYS A 497 -5.33 3.39 -1.80
N GLY A 498 -4.45 3.75 -0.87
CA GLY A 498 -4.81 4.44 0.37
C GLY A 498 -5.43 5.82 0.13
N MET A 499 -4.86 6.60 -0.78
CA MET A 499 -5.36 7.92 -1.14
C MET A 499 -6.74 7.86 -1.82
N TYR A 500 -6.93 6.95 -2.81
CA TYR A 500 -8.21 6.75 -3.46
C TYR A 500 -9.28 6.21 -2.49
N ALA A 501 -8.92 5.25 -1.64
CA ALA A 501 -9.81 4.73 -0.59
C ALA A 501 -10.23 5.83 0.39
N SER A 502 -9.32 6.74 0.74
CA SER A 502 -9.63 7.87 1.62
C SER A 502 -10.65 8.83 1.01
N MET A 503 -10.52 9.16 -0.28
CA MET A 503 -11.55 9.94 -0.98
C MET A 503 -12.91 9.24 -0.96
N ALA A 504 -12.94 7.94 -1.26
CA ALA A 504 -14.17 7.16 -1.25
C ALA A 504 -14.80 7.08 0.15
N ARG A 505 -13.98 6.99 1.18
CA ARG A 505 -14.40 6.96 2.59
C ARG A 505 -15.07 8.28 2.99
N VAL A 506 -14.50 9.41 2.62
CA VAL A 506 -15.12 10.71 2.83
C VAL A 506 -16.54 10.75 2.24
N LEU A 507 -16.72 10.34 0.96
CA LEU A 507 -18.05 10.32 0.34
C LEU A 507 -19.02 9.36 1.02
N ARG A 508 -18.53 8.23 1.51
CA ARG A 508 -19.36 7.24 2.22
C ARG A 508 -19.79 7.77 3.59
N HIS A 509 -18.89 8.42 4.32
CA HIS A 509 -19.13 8.91 5.67
C HIS A 509 -19.90 10.23 5.71
N TYR A 510 -19.73 11.09 4.73
CA TYR A 510 -20.33 12.42 4.70
C TYR A 510 -21.84 12.41 4.96
N PRO A 511 -22.68 11.64 4.25
CA PRO A 511 -24.10 11.55 4.56
C PRO A 511 -24.37 10.84 5.91
N ALA A 512 -23.57 9.84 6.27
CA ALA A 512 -23.74 9.10 7.53
C ALA A 512 -23.42 9.97 8.77
N TYR A 513 -22.55 10.98 8.63
CA TYR A 513 -22.14 11.90 9.70
C TYR A 513 -22.86 13.24 9.64
N SER A 514 -24.06 13.28 9.02
CA SER A 514 -24.86 14.50 8.92
C SER A 514 -24.09 15.66 8.27
N SER A 515 -23.49 15.38 7.13
CA SER A 515 -22.73 16.35 6.30
C SER A 515 -21.51 16.95 7.03
N ARG A 516 -20.81 16.12 7.81
CA ARG A 516 -19.58 16.48 8.49
C ARG A 516 -18.43 15.57 8.05
N TYR A 517 -17.22 16.04 8.27
CA TYR A 517 -15.98 15.36 7.89
C TYR A 517 -15.30 14.75 9.11
N ASP A 518 -14.84 13.51 8.98
CA ASP A 518 -13.94 12.90 9.94
C ASP A 518 -12.49 13.10 9.47
N PRO A 519 -11.65 13.83 10.23
CA PRO A 519 -10.23 13.95 9.88
C PRO A 519 -9.49 12.63 9.75
N ALA A 520 -10.02 11.55 10.37
CA ALA A 520 -9.46 10.21 10.29
C ALA A 520 -9.77 9.48 8.96
N ASP A 521 -10.62 10.02 8.08
CA ASP A 521 -10.91 9.40 6.79
C ASP A 521 -9.69 9.29 5.88
N PHE A 522 -8.72 10.18 6.05
CA PHE A 522 -7.46 10.13 5.33
C PHE A 522 -6.41 9.34 6.12
N HIS A 523 -6.39 8.04 5.93
CA HIS A 523 -5.39 7.15 6.52
C HIS A 523 -4.89 6.10 5.50
N PRO A 524 -3.66 5.58 5.67
CA PRO A 524 -3.11 4.56 4.79
C PRO A 524 -3.86 3.23 4.93
N LEU A 525 -3.65 2.33 3.97
CA LEU A 525 -4.12 0.94 4.05
C LEU A 525 -3.48 0.21 5.24
N SER A 526 -4.15 -0.85 5.69
CA SER A 526 -3.64 -1.74 6.73
C SER A 526 -3.79 -3.21 6.32
N TYR A 527 -2.76 -3.99 6.56
CA TYR A 527 -2.81 -5.46 6.46
C TYR A 527 -3.05 -6.14 7.81
N THR A 528 -3.21 -5.35 8.89
CA THR A 528 -3.60 -5.85 10.22
C THR A 528 -4.99 -5.34 10.55
N PRO A 529 -5.79 -6.12 11.31
CA PRO A 529 -7.11 -5.67 11.74
C PRO A 529 -7.03 -4.30 12.42
N THR A 530 -7.80 -3.36 11.92
CA THR A 530 -7.91 -2.03 12.49
C THR A 530 -9.02 -2.02 13.54
N GLN A 531 -8.76 -1.40 14.68
CA GLN A 531 -9.85 -1.05 15.59
C GLN A 531 -10.61 0.12 14.96
N PHE A 532 -11.65 -0.19 14.20
CA PHE A 532 -12.56 0.82 13.69
C PHE A 532 -13.32 1.40 14.89
N LEU A 533 -12.90 2.55 15.34
CA LEU A 533 -13.68 3.37 16.26
C LEU A 533 -14.64 4.17 15.38
N GLU A 534 -15.89 3.72 15.26
CA GLU A 534 -16.93 4.66 14.83
C GLU A 534 -16.80 5.91 15.71
N PRO A 535 -16.94 7.12 15.13
CA PRO A 535 -16.81 8.34 15.93
C PRO A 535 -17.92 8.34 16.99
N THR A 536 -17.60 7.77 18.14
CA THR A 536 -18.47 7.77 19.33
C THR A 536 -18.71 9.18 19.87
N ASN A 537 -18.00 10.16 19.29
CA ASN A 537 -18.07 11.55 19.71
C ASN A 537 -18.24 12.47 18.49
N ILE A 538 -19.46 12.94 18.27
CA ILE A 538 -19.85 13.90 17.22
C ILE A 538 -18.99 15.19 17.29
N ASN A 539 -18.39 15.50 18.43
CA ASN A 539 -17.52 16.65 18.60
C ASN A 539 -16.14 16.53 17.90
N ARG A 540 -15.80 15.34 17.36
CA ARG A 540 -14.59 15.14 16.56
C ARG A 540 -14.79 15.43 15.06
N LEU A 541 -16.03 15.62 14.65
CA LEU A 541 -16.39 15.85 13.25
C LEU A 541 -16.31 17.33 12.92
N ASP A 542 -15.59 17.65 11.85
CA ASP A 542 -15.40 19.02 11.36
C ASP A 542 -16.52 19.40 10.37
N GLN A 543 -16.91 20.69 10.34
CA GLN A 543 -17.87 21.21 9.38
C GLN A 543 -17.24 21.40 7.99
N HIS A 544 -15.93 21.58 7.93
CA HIS A 544 -15.18 21.80 6.69
C HIS A 544 -14.09 20.72 6.55
N SER A 545 -13.88 20.28 5.31
CA SER A 545 -12.78 19.35 5.02
C SER A 545 -11.44 20.05 5.19
N ASN A 546 -10.51 19.37 5.83
CA ASN A 546 -9.11 19.81 5.93
C ASN A 546 -8.28 19.49 4.67
N GLN A 547 -8.86 18.76 3.71
CA GLN A 547 -8.18 18.27 2.50
C GLN A 547 -9.04 18.46 1.25
N LEU A 548 -9.95 17.55 0.98
CA LEU A 548 -10.86 17.60 -0.16
C LEU A 548 -12.30 17.57 0.33
N SER A 549 -13.14 18.42 -0.22
CA SER A 549 -14.58 18.46 0.08
C SER A 549 -15.33 17.32 -0.62
N ALA A 550 -16.45 16.90 -0.06
CA ALA A 550 -17.27 15.83 -0.62
C ALA A 550 -17.77 16.15 -2.04
N GLY A 551 -18.14 17.40 -2.30
CA GLY A 551 -18.57 17.86 -3.62
C GLY A 551 -17.45 17.78 -4.66
N ALA A 552 -16.22 18.16 -4.28
CA ALA A 552 -15.05 18.07 -5.17
C ALA A 552 -14.68 16.61 -5.47
N ILE A 553 -14.72 15.74 -4.45
CA ILE A 553 -14.46 14.30 -4.63
C ILE A 553 -15.53 13.66 -5.51
N TRP A 554 -16.81 13.94 -5.24
CA TRP A 554 -17.91 13.38 -6.01
C TRP A 554 -17.81 13.77 -7.49
N SER A 555 -17.59 15.05 -7.79
CA SER A 555 -17.39 15.53 -9.17
C SER A 555 -16.17 14.89 -9.84
N THR A 556 -15.12 14.61 -9.07
CA THR A 556 -13.93 13.90 -9.57
C THR A 556 -14.28 12.45 -9.95
N PHE A 557 -15.05 11.74 -9.12
CA PHE A 557 -15.42 10.36 -9.38
C PHE A 557 -16.47 10.25 -10.50
N GLU A 558 -17.36 11.22 -10.64
CA GLU A 558 -18.26 11.30 -11.81
C GLU A 558 -17.46 11.43 -13.12
N ALA A 559 -16.45 12.31 -13.16
CA ALA A 559 -15.59 12.43 -14.33
C ALA A 559 -14.74 11.15 -14.58
N MET A 560 -14.34 10.46 -13.54
CA MET A 560 -13.54 9.23 -13.65
C MET A 560 -14.35 8.02 -14.13
N GLN A 561 -15.65 7.97 -13.93
CA GLN A 561 -16.47 6.86 -14.47
C GLN A 561 -16.59 6.92 -16.01
N GLU A 562 -16.41 8.11 -16.61
CA GLU A 562 -16.46 8.32 -18.06
C GLU A 562 -15.17 7.91 -18.79
N VAL A 563 -14.14 7.44 -18.08
CA VAL A 563 -12.94 6.89 -18.69
C VAL A 563 -13.29 5.68 -19.55
N GLN A 564 -12.84 5.68 -20.80
CA GLN A 564 -13.12 4.60 -21.76
C GLN A 564 -12.54 3.27 -21.28
N ARG A 565 -13.41 2.26 -21.13
CA ARG A 565 -13.02 0.92 -20.68
C ARG A 565 -12.42 0.07 -21.81
N PRO A 566 -11.58 -0.92 -21.52
CA PRO A 566 -10.98 -1.77 -22.53
C PRO A 566 -11.98 -2.73 -23.16
N GLY A 567 -11.82 -3.02 -24.47
CA GLY A 567 -12.51 -4.08 -25.18
C GLY A 567 -14.04 -3.98 -25.16
N SER A 568 -14.71 -5.09 -24.89
CA SER A 568 -16.17 -5.20 -24.84
C SER A 568 -16.81 -4.39 -23.71
N GLU A 569 -16.06 -4.05 -22.68
CA GLU A 569 -16.52 -3.22 -21.56
C GLU A 569 -16.73 -1.75 -21.94
N ASN A 570 -16.34 -1.33 -23.13
CA ASN A 570 -16.55 0.04 -23.60
C ASN A 570 -18.02 0.47 -23.68
N GLN A 571 -18.95 -0.50 -23.80
CA GLN A 571 -20.40 -0.27 -23.80
C GLN A 571 -21.06 -0.60 -22.45
N TRP A 572 -20.29 -0.53 -21.35
CA TRP A 572 -20.76 -0.92 -20.02
C TRP A 572 -22.08 -0.26 -19.60
N GLN A 573 -22.33 0.97 -20.03
CA GLN A 573 -23.54 1.73 -19.72
C GLN A 573 -24.82 1.08 -20.28
N GLN A 574 -24.70 0.23 -21.30
CA GLN A 574 -25.83 -0.46 -21.94
C GLN A 574 -26.24 -1.74 -21.21
N PHE A 575 -25.43 -2.21 -20.28
CA PHE A 575 -25.71 -3.43 -19.53
C PHE A 575 -26.11 -3.13 -18.09
N SER A 576 -27.32 -3.52 -17.67
CA SER A 576 -27.83 -3.31 -16.31
C SER A 576 -27.00 -4.02 -15.22
N THR A 577 -26.20 -5.02 -15.59
CA THR A 577 -25.30 -5.77 -14.70
C THR A 577 -23.91 -5.14 -14.55
N SER A 578 -23.63 -4.09 -15.34
CA SER A 578 -22.31 -3.43 -15.32
C SER A 578 -22.14 -2.61 -14.06
N ARG A 579 -20.95 -2.72 -13.46
CA ARG A 579 -20.59 -1.91 -12.28
C ARG A 579 -20.18 -0.51 -12.66
N ARG A 580 -20.63 0.45 -11.89
CA ARG A 580 -20.03 1.78 -11.88
C ARG A 580 -18.73 1.73 -11.09
N VAL A 581 -17.65 2.17 -11.70
CA VAL A 581 -16.33 2.25 -11.07
C VAL A 581 -15.73 3.59 -11.45
N ALA A 582 -15.34 4.40 -10.48
CA ALA A 582 -14.48 5.54 -10.73
C ALA A 582 -13.05 5.02 -10.89
N TRP A 583 -12.45 5.17 -12.07
CA TRP A 583 -11.15 4.58 -12.31
C TRP A 583 -10.21 5.48 -13.10
N LYS A 584 -8.91 5.26 -12.96
CA LYS A 584 -7.89 6.03 -13.65
C LYS A 584 -6.72 5.15 -14.04
N THR A 585 -6.20 5.40 -15.24
CA THR A 585 -4.96 4.81 -15.73
C THR A 585 -3.79 5.77 -15.57
N GLY A 586 -2.60 5.19 -15.46
CA GLY A 586 -1.34 5.87 -15.59
C GLY A 586 -0.43 5.09 -16.55
N THR A 587 0.33 5.81 -17.35
CA THR A 587 1.39 5.26 -18.20
C THR A 587 2.60 6.16 -18.05
N SER A 588 3.73 5.61 -17.67
CA SER A 588 4.96 6.40 -17.53
C SER A 588 5.63 6.64 -18.88
N PHE A 589 6.46 7.69 -18.94
CA PHE A 589 7.28 7.97 -20.10
C PHE A 589 8.21 6.78 -20.40
N GLY A 590 8.28 6.39 -21.67
CA GLY A 590 9.06 5.23 -22.12
C GLY A 590 8.39 3.89 -21.86
N PHE A 591 7.08 3.85 -21.58
CA PHE A 591 6.29 2.62 -21.42
C PHE A 591 6.89 1.65 -20.38
N ARG A 592 7.27 2.16 -19.19
CA ARG A 592 7.89 1.39 -18.10
C ARG A 592 6.89 0.93 -17.06
N ASP A 593 5.86 1.74 -16.79
CA ASP A 593 4.88 1.52 -15.75
C ASP A 593 3.48 1.72 -16.31
N ALA A 594 2.63 0.73 -16.14
CA ALA A 594 1.21 0.77 -16.46
C ALA A 594 0.38 0.61 -15.19
N TRP A 595 -0.44 1.59 -14.90
CA TRP A 595 -1.29 1.65 -13.72
C TRP A 595 -2.76 1.58 -14.08
N ALA A 596 -3.56 0.95 -13.22
CA ALA A 596 -5.01 1.10 -13.17
C ALA A 596 -5.47 1.07 -11.72
N ILE A 597 -6.18 2.11 -11.29
CA ILE A 597 -6.79 2.15 -9.96
C ILE A 597 -8.27 2.44 -10.13
N GLY A 598 -9.10 1.61 -9.53
CA GLY A 598 -10.54 1.73 -9.52
C GLY A 598 -11.10 1.77 -8.11
N VAL A 599 -12.14 2.55 -7.90
CA VAL A 599 -12.78 2.70 -6.59
C VAL A 599 -14.29 2.71 -6.71
N THR A 600 -14.94 2.08 -5.75
CA THR A 600 -16.38 2.08 -5.49
C THR A 600 -16.61 2.49 -4.05
N PRO A 601 -17.86 2.70 -3.60
CA PRO A 601 -18.11 2.99 -2.19
C PRO A 601 -17.57 1.95 -1.21
N GLU A 602 -17.42 0.70 -1.65
CA GLU A 602 -17.05 -0.43 -0.78
C GLU A 602 -15.60 -0.86 -0.95
N TYR A 603 -15.04 -0.75 -2.18
CA TYR A 603 -13.74 -1.36 -2.49
C TYR A 603 -12.83 -0.42 -3.29
N VAL A 604 -11.54 -0.55 -3.06
CA VAL A 604 -10.48 -0.04 -3.92
C VAL A 604 -9.68 -1.20 -4.48
N VAL A 605 -9.43 -1.17 -5.78
CA VAL A 605 -8.57 -2.11 -6.50
C VAL A 605 -7.47 -1.32 -7.18
N GLY A 606 -6.24 -1.68 -6.95
CA GLY A 606 -5.09 -1.10 -7.63
C GLY A 606 -4.26 -2.18 -8.32
N VAL A 607 -3.85 -1.87 -9.54
CA VAL A 607 -3.02 -2.74 -10.39
C VAL A 607 -1.85 -1.95 -10.94
N TRP A 608 -0.68 -2.55 -10.88
CA TRP A 608 0.52 -2.11 -11.59
C TRP A 608 1.04 -3.26 -12.46
N VAL A 609 1.52 -2.94 -13.66
CA VAL A 609 2.14 -3.87 -14.60
C VAL A 609 3.39 -3.22 -15.18
N GLY A 610 4.47 -3.99 -15.31
CA GLY A 610 5.74 -3.51 -15.85
C GLY A 610 6.87 -4.51 -15.68
N ASN A 611 8.11 -4.03 -15.73
CA ASN A 611 9.29 -4.83 -15.40
C ASN A 611 9.97 -4.30 -14.12
N ALA A 612 10.40 -5.20 -13.25
CA ALA A 612 10.99 -4.86 -11.97
C ALA A 612 12.28 -4.04 -12.11
N ASP A 613 13.03 -4.26 -13.18
CA ASP A 613 14.26 -3.53 -13.54
C ASP A 613 13.98 -2.15 -14.18
N GLY A 614 12.70 -1.84 -14.49
CA GLY A 614 12.28 -0.59 -15.13
C GLY A 614 12.47 -0.58 -16.65
N GLU A 615 12.69 -1.73 -17.30
CA GLU A 615 12.72 -1.81 -18.75
C GLU A 615 11.33 -1.55 -19.34
N GLY A 616 11.23 -0.61 -20.31
CA GLY A 616 9.98 -0.30 -21.01
C GLY A 616 9.70 -1.25 -22.15
N ARG A 617 8.41 -1.48 -22.45
CA ARG A 617 7.96 -2.31 -23.56
C ARG A 617 6.89 -1.60 -24.39
N PRO A 618 6.93 -1.67 -25.72
CA PRO A 618 5.84 -1.18 -26.56
C PRO A 618 4.52 -1.85 -26.15
N GLY A 619 3.45 -1.06 -26.05
CA GLY A 619 2.13 -1.57 -25.61
C GLY A 619 1.93 -1.68 -24.10
N LEU A 620 2.92 -1.40 -23.27
CA LEU A 620 2.77 -1.32 -21.81
C LEU A 620 2.05 -0.02 -21.43
N VAL A 621 0.75 0.00 -21.70
CA VAL A 621 -0.15 1.13 -21.48
C VAL A 621 -1.20 0.73 -20.45
N GLY A 622 -1.53 1.65 -19.53
CA GLY A 622 -2.46 1.37 -18.43
C GLY A 622 -3.80 0.79 -18.87
N THR A 623 -4.37 1.27 -19.98
CA THR A 623 -5.64 0.77 -20.54
C THR A 623 -5.55 -0.63 -21.12
N LEU A 624 -4.39 -1.04 -21.66
CA LEU A 624 -4.21 -2.33 -22.32
C LEU A 624 -3.66 -3.40 -21.37
N ALA A 625 -2.74 -3.03 -20.47
CA ALA A 625 -2.05 -3.99 -19.62
C ALA A 625 -2.67 -4.10 -18.21
N ALA A 626 -3.01 -2.97 -17.56
CA ALA A 626 -3.45 -2.99 -16.17
C ALA A 626 -4.99 -2.97 -16.02
N ALA A 627 -5.72 -2.29 -16.89
CA ALA A 627 -7.17 -2.18 -16.78
C ALA A 627 -7.93 -3.50 -16.94
N PRO A 628 -7.57 -4.43 -17.86
CA PRO A 628 -8.24 -5.72 -17.92
C PRO A 628 -8.13 -6.51 -16.61
N ILE A 629 -6.97 -6.48 -15.97
CA ILE A 629 -6.74 -7.11 -14.66
C ILE A 629 -7.64 -6.47 -13.59
N LEU A 630 -7.72 -5.13 -13.60
CA LEU A 630 -8.57 -4.38 -12.67
C LEU A 630 -10.03 -4.83 -12.74
N PHE A 631 -10.60 -4.91 -13.94
CA PHE A 631 -12.01 -5.27 -14.12
C PHE A 631 -12.27 -6.76 -13.84
N ASP A 632 -11.35 -7.66 -14.20
CA ASP A 632 -11.43 -9.07 -13.82
C ASP A 632 -11.47 -9.23 -12.29
N VAL A 633 -10.64 -8.48 -11.54
CA VAL A 633 -10.65 -8.51 -10.08
C VAL A 633 -11.97 -7.97 -9.52
N PHE A 634 -12.50 -6.87 -10.08
CA PHE A 634 -13.82 -6.38 -9.72
C PHE A 634 -14.92 -7.42 -9.97
N GLY A 635 -14.77 -8.28 -10.96
CA GLY A 635 -15.67 -9.41 -11.26
C GLY A 635 -15.89 -10.37 -10.09
N PHE A 636 -14.88 -10.56 -9.24
CA PHE A 636 -14.94 -11.43 -8.05
C PHE A 636 -15.47 -10.73 -6.79
N LEU A 637 -15.54 -9.40 -6.80
CA LEU A 637 -16.07 -8.66 -5.65
C LEU A 637 -17.61 -8.70 -5.63
N PRO A 638 -18.27 -8.60 -4.48
CA PRO A 638 -19.72 -8.45 -4.40
C PRO A 638 -20.22 -7.24 -5.20
N SER A 639 -21.51 -7.24 -5.55
CA SER A 639 -22.14 -6.07 -6.20
C SER A 639 -21.95 -4.83 -5.33
N THR A 640 -21.66 -3.71 -5.97
CA THR A 640 -21.41 -2.43 -5.30
C THR A 640 -22.49 -1.44 -5.64
N SER A 641 -22.72 -0.47 -4.76
CA SER A 641 -23.55 0.70 -5.02
C SER A 641 -22.72 1.78 -5.77
N TRP A 642 -23.35 2.92 -6.04
CA TRP A 642 -22.65 4.12 -6.47
C TRP A 642 -22.64 5.16 -5.33
N PHE A 643 -21.75 6.11 -5.39
CA PHE A 643 -21.65 7.17 -4.40
C PHE A 643 -22.88 8.06 -4.42
N ALA A 644 -23.48 8.30 -3.26
CA ALA A 644 -24.56 9.26 -3.11
C ALA A 644 -24.03 10.68 -3.36
N CYS A 645 -24.83 11.49 -4.07
CA CYS A 645 -24.50 12.90 -4.26
C CYS A 645 -24.49 13.63 -2.90
N PRO A 646 -23.42 14.32 -2.54
CA PRO A 646 -23.31 15.05 -1.26
C PRO A 646 -24.03 16.41 -1.37
N PHE A 647 -25.37 16.40 -1.44
CA PHE A 647 -26.18 17.60 -1.71
C PHE A 647 -25.86 18.78 -0.79
N ASP A 648 -25.48 18.53 0.47
CA ASP A 648 -25.12 19.59 1.40
C ASP A 648 -23.75 20.26 1.10
N ASP A 649 -22.95 19.71 0.19
CA ASP A 649 -21.71 20.30 -0.31
C ASP A 649 -21.81 20.67 -1.80
N MET A 650 -23.00 20.57 -2.36
CA MET A 650 -23.33 20.96 -3.73
C MET A 650 -24.26 22.17 -3.74
N VAL A 651 -24.28 22.87 -4.87
CA VAL A 651 -25.16 24.03 -5.09
C VAL A 651 -25.55 24.10 -6.55
N ARG A 652 -26.76 24.58 -6.82
CA ARG A 652 -27.15 24.99 -8.19
C ARG A 652 -26.55 26.34 -8.47
N ALA A 653 -25.70 26.43 -9.50
CA ALA A 653 -25.05 27.65 -9.91
C ALA A 653 -25.39 27.96 -11.38
N GLU A 654 -25.42 29.24 -11.71
CA GLU A 654 -25.56 29.76 -13.07
C GLU A 654 -24.23 29.57 -13.81
N ILE A 655 -24.23 28.63 -14.74
CA ILE A 655 -23.05 28.23 -15.52
C ILE A 655 -23.30 28.55 -16.99
N CYS A 656 -22.28 29.07 -17.67
CA CYS A 656 -22.27 29.21 -19.13
C CYS A 656 -22.18 27.81 -19.76
N PRO A 657 -23.20 27.34 -20.51
CA PRO A 657 -23.19 25.96 -21.04
C PRO A 657 -22.10 25.71 -22.06
N GLU A 658 -21.66 26.73 -22.80
CA GLU A 658 -20.64 26.59 -23.84
C GLU A 658 -19.23 26.54 -23.29
N THR A 659 -19.00 27.10 -22.09
CA THR A 659 -17.64 27.22 -21.55
C THR A 659 -17.42 26.55 -20.18
N GLY A 660 -18.52 26.18 -19.51
CA GLY A 660 -18.49 25.57 -18.19
C GLY A 660 -18.03 26.48 -17.04
N PHE A 661 -17.74 27.75 -17.31
CA PHE A 661 -17.45 28.75 -16.26
C PHE A 661 -18.76 29.31 -15.68
N ARG A 662 -18.67 30.01 -14.54
CA ARG A 662 -19.82 30.78 -14.05
C ARG A 662 -20.30 31.77 -15.16
N ALA A 663 -21.61 31.87 -15.32
CA ALA A 663 -22.16 32.74 -16.31
C ALA A 663 -21.81 34.22 -16.04
N GLY A 664 -21.38 34.90 -17.07
CA GLY A 664 -21.16 36.33 -17.08
C GLY A 664 -22.36 37.07 -17.69
N GLN A 665 -22.25 38.40 -17.75
CA GLN A 665 -23.34 39.27 -18.25
C GLN A 665 -23.79 38.94 -19.66
N TYR A 666 -22.92 38.41 -20.50
CA TYR A 666 -23.17 38.13 -21.93
C TYR A 666 -23.33 36.64 -22.24
N CYS A 667 -23.33 35.78 -21.21
CA CYS A 667 -23.51 34.35 -21.39
C CYS A 667 -24.98 33.96 -21.47
N SER A 668 -25.28 32.91 -22.24
CA SER A 668 -26.42 32.07 -21.94
C SER A 668 -26.24 31.42 -20.57
N VAL A 669 -27.32 31.08 -19.89
CA VAL A 669 -27.28 30.57 -18.51
C VAL A 669 -27.95 29.22 -18.42
N ASP A 670 -27.24 28.24 -17.89
CA ASP A 670 -27.82 26.97 -17.46
C ASP A 670 -27.60 26.78 -15.94
N SER A 671 -28.57 26.10 -15.29
CA SER A 671 -28.51 25.84 -13.83
C SER A 671 -27.98 24.45 -13.57
N LEU A 672 -26.67 24.34 -13.31
CA LEU A 672 -26.01 23.09 -13.05
C LEU A 672 -25.71 22.86 -11.57
N LEU A 673 -25.78 21.59 -11.14
CA LEU A 673 -25.37 21.19 -9.80
C LEU A 673 -23.84 21.04 -9.76
N VAL A 674 -23.18 21.88 -8.98
CA VAL A 674 -21.71 21.97 -8.87
C VAL A 674 -21.28 21.99 -7.40
N PRO A 675 -20.02 21.67 -7.07
CA PRO A 675 -19.49 21.87 -5.71
C PRO A 675 -19.68 23.32 -5.24
N LYS A 676 -19.99 23.52 -3.97
CA LYS A 676 -20.18 24.87 -3.39
C LYS A 676 -19.03 25.82 -3.66
N SER A 677 -17.81 25.31 -3.72
CA SER A 677 -16.60 26.06 -4.07
C SER A 677 -16.73 26.77 -5.43
N ALA A 678 -17.43 26.18 -6.38
CA ALA A 678 -17.60 26.73 -7.73
C ALA A 678 -18.27 28.12 -7.74
N LEU A 679 -19.01 28.52 -6.69
CA LEU A 679 -19.54 29.88 -6.55
C LEU A 679 -18.44 30.97 -6.52
N ASN A 680 -17.24 30.59 -6.13
CA ASN A 680 -16.07 31.48 -6.10
C ASN A 680 -15.16 31.31 -7.32
N SER A 681 -15.53 30.45 -8.29
CA SER A 681 -14.74 30.25 -9.51
C SER A 681 -14.84 31.46 -10.45
N LYS A 682 -13.95 31.50 -11.43
CA LYS A 682 -13.89 32.57 -12.43
C LYS A 682 -15.20 32.67 -13.20
N VAL A 683 -15.62 33.91 -13.52
CA VAL A 683 -16.71 34.18 -14.46
C VAL A 683 -16.20 33.92 -15.87
N CYS A 684 -17.08 33.50 -16.78
CA CYS A 684 -16.74 33.21 -18.17
C CYS A 684 -15.94 34.36 -18.80
N PRO A 685 -14.69 34.09 -19.25
CA PRO A 685 -13.83 35.11 -19.82
C PRO A 685 -14.03 35.25 -21.35
N TYR A 686 -14.83 34.36 -21.94
CA TYR A 686 -14.91 34.22 -23.40
C TYR A 686 -16.09 34.90 -24.03
N HIS A 687 -17.23 35.07 -23.34
CA HIS A 687 -18.37 35.82 -23.86
C HIS A 687 -18.17 37.30 -23.67
N GLN A 688 -18.23 38.02 -24.74
CA GLN A 688 -18.11 39.48 -24.74
C GLN A 688 -19.17 40.12 -25.66
N LEU A 689 -19.47 41.41 -25.44
CA LEU A 689 -20.34 42.18 -26.30
C LEU A 689 -19.56 42.63 -27.53
N VAL A 690 -20.05 42.26 -28.70
CA VAL A 690 -19.44 42.64 -29.98
C VAL A 690 -20.38 43.58 -30.71
N HIS A 691 -19.83 44.59 -31.32
CA HIS A 691 -20.54 45.51 -32.16
C HIS A 691 -20.39 45.11 -33.61
N LEU A 692 -21.48 44.85 -34.30
CA LEU A 692 -21.53 44.39 -35.70
C LEU A 692 -22.27 45.41 -36.58
N ASP A 693 -22.01 45.34 -37.88
CA ASP A 693 -22.83 46.02 -38.87
C ASP A 693 -24.23 45.35 -38.93
N GLN A 694 -25.17 45.97 -39.66
CA GLN A 694 -26.55 45.49 -39.74
C GLN A 694 -26.69 44.09 -40.39
N ASP A 695 -25.72 43.72 -41.24
CA ASP A 695 -25.68 42.43 -41.95
C ASP A 695 -24.91 41.36 -41.15
N GLU A 696 -24.39 41.71 -39.99
CA GLU A 696 -23.53 40.82 -39.10
C GLU A 696 -22.28 40.30 -39.83
N ARG A 697 -21.78 40.96 -40.85
CA ARG A 697 -20.60 40.55 -41.63
C ARG A 697 -19.29 41.13 -41.12
N TYR A 698 -19.34 42.28 -40.45
CA TYR A 698 -18.18 43.00 -39.99
C TYR A 698 -18.33 43.50 -38.56
N GLN A 699 -17.25 43.49 -37.82
CA GLN A 699 -17.15 44.22 -36.56
C GLN A 699 -17.04 45.70 -36.85
N VAL A 700 -17.75 46.52 -36.08
CA VAL A 700 -17.76 47.98 -36.22
C VAL A 700 -17.49 48.65 -34.87
N SER A 701 -17.06 49.88 -34.88
CA SER A 701 -16.83 50.65 -33.63
C SER A 701 -17.41 52.06 -33.75
N ALA A 702 -17.55 52.76 -32.62
CA ALA A 702 -18.03 54.16 -32.60
C ALA A 702 -17.14 55.15 -33.38
N GLN A 703 -15.95 54.73 -33.84
CA GLN A 703 -15.04 55.53 -34.67
C GLN A 703 -15.47 55.56 -36.15
N CYS A 704 -16.16 54.51 -36.61
CA CYS A 704 -16.46 54.30 -38.01
C CYS A 704 -17.97 54.27 -38.31
N PHE A 705 -18.78 53.87 -37.28
CA PHE A 705 -20.24 53.73 -37.39
C PHE A 705 -20.92 54.51 -36.25
N GLN A 706 -22.12 55.04 -36.55
CA GLN A 706 -22.95 55.64 -35.51
C GLN A 706 -23.57 54.55 -34.62
N PRO A 707 -23.66 54.76 -33.30
CA PRO A 707 -24.22 53.72 -32.37
C PRO A 707 -25.61 53.20 -32.77
N SER A 708 -26.39 53.97 -33.44
CA SER A 708 -27.72 53.60 -33.97
C SER A 708 -27.68 52.60 -35.14
N GLN A 709 -26.53 52.47 -35.79
CA GLN A 709 -26.30 51.56 -36.93
C GLN A 709 -25.58 50.29 -36.52
N MET A 710 -25.27 50.15 -35.24
CA MET A 710 -24.56 48.99 -34.70
C MET A 710 -25.52 47.99 -34.09
N LEU A 711 -25.30 46.71 -34.37
CA LEU A 711 -25.96 45.63 -33.66
C LEU A 711 -25.03 45.17 -32.51
N ASN A 712 -25.55 45.15 -31.29
CA ASN A 712 -24.85 44.67 -30.13
C ASN A 712 -25.21 43.19 -29.93
N ARG A 713 -24.25 42.29 -30.09
CA ARG A 713 -24.46 40.84 -29.93
C ARG A 713 -23.51 40.27 -28.90
N PRO A 714 -23.99 39.40 -27.96
CA PRO A 714 -23.12 38.51 -27.23
C PRO A 714 -22.42 37.57 -28.21
N TRP A 715 -21.11 37.40 -28.07
CA TRP A 715 -20.34 36.51 -28.93
C TRP A 715 -19.33 35.72 -28.14
N LEU A 716 -19.18 34.41 -28.47
CA LEU A 716 -18.17 33.57 -27.90
C LEU A 716 -16.83 33.76 -28.64
N VAL A 717 -15.86 34.34 -28.00
CA VAL A 717 -14.56 34.67 -28.59
C VAL A 717 -13.46 33.97 -27.85
N PHE A 718 -12.83 33.01 -28.49
CA PHE A 718 -11.64 32.36 -27.96
C PHE A 718 -10.36 33.09 -28.35
N PRO A 719 -9.25 32.94 -27.59
CA PRO A 719 -7.94 33.40 -28.00
C PRO A 719 -7.55 32.76 -29.35
N PRO A 720 -6.77 33.45 -30.20
CA PRO A 720 -6.54 32.99 -31.58
C PRO A 720 -5.91 31.60 -31.71
N LEU A 721 -5.06 31.21 -30.78
CA LEU A 721 -4.42 29.89 -30.80
C LEU A 721 -5.39 28.78 -30.44
N GLU A 722 -6.12 29.00 -29.36
CA GLU A 722 -7.16 28.07 -28.88
C GLU A 722 -8.28 27.93 -29.92
N GLU A 723 -8.70 29.05 -30.52
CA GLU A 723 -9.69 29.10 -31.62
C GLU A 723 -9.23 28.28 -32.82
N PHE A 724 -7.97 28.43 -33.25
CA PHE A 724 -7.40 27.73 -34.40
C PHE A 724 -7.55 26.21 -34.31
N TYR A 725 -7.20 25.61 -33.14
CA TYR A 725 -7.35 24.18 -32.94
C TYR A 725 -8.80 23.77 -32.64
N TYR A 726 -9.54 24.57 -31.89
CA TYR A 726 -10.93 24.29 -31.52
C TYR A 726 -11.85 24.15 -32.75
N ARG A 727 -11.73 25.02 -33.70
CA ARG A 727 -12.52 25.01 -34.97
C ARG A 727 -12.32 23.77 -35.82
N GLN A 728 -11.19 23.12 -35.70
CA GLN A 728 -10.90 21.87 -36.45
C GLN A 728 -11.83 20.73 -36.00
N ARG A 729 -12.27 20.74 -34.75
CA ARG A 729 -13.13 19.73 -34.16
C ARG A 729 -14.58 20.22 -33.97
N HIS A 730 -14.79 21.53 -34.00
CA HIS A 730 -16.05 22.21 -33.76
C HIS A 730 -16.44 23.08 -34.95
N PRO A 731 -16.89 22.49 -36.07
CA PRO A 731 -17.28 23.26 -37.27
C PRO A 731 -18.47 24.18 -37.02
N GLU A 732 -19.27 23.95 -35.99
CA GLU A 732 -20.35 24.77 -35.53
C GLU A 732 -19.91 26.10 -34.87
N TYR A 733 -18.67 26.22 -34.48
CA TYR A 733 -18.15 27.44 -33.86
C TYR A 733 -18.15 28.61 -34.82
N ALA A 734 -18.90 29.68 -34.47
CA ALA A 734 -18.97 30.93 -35.25
C ALA A 734 -17.76 31.82 -34.90
N ALA A 735 -16.81 31.90 -35.85
CA ALA A 735 -15.68 32.79 -35.70
C ALA A 735 -16.12 34.25 -35.67
N LEU A 736 -15.37 35.07 -34.94
CA LEU A 736 -15.62 36.53 -34.89
C LEU A 736 -15.48 37.12 -36.29
N PRO A 737 -16.52 37.89 -36.79
CA PRO A 737 -16.41 38.55 -38.08
C PRO A 737 -15.19 39.50 -38.20
N PRO A 738 -14.66 39.72 -39.40
CA PRO A 738 -13.56 40.65 -39.59
C PRO A 738 -13.98 42.10 -39.29
N LEU A 739 -12.99 42.94 -38.98
CA LEU A 739 -13.24 44.38 -38.81
C LEU A 739 -13.63 45.02 -40.12
N HIS A 740 -14.61 45.95 -40.05
CA HIS A 740 -15.05 46.71 -41.26
C HIS A 740 -13.88 47.53 -41.85
N PRO A 741 -13.69 47.52 -43.16
CA PRO A 741 -12.55 48.25 -43.78
C PRO A 741 -12.44 49.73 -43.38
N ASP A 742 -13.55 50.39 -43.13
CA ASP A 742 -13.60 51.79 -42.71
C ASP A 742 -13.23 52.02 -41.25
N CYS A 743 -13.18 51.00 -40.49
CA CYS A 743 -12.81 51.04 -39.07
C CYS A 743 -11.29 50.84 -38.93
N GLN A 744 -10.50 51.85 -39.13
CA GLN A 744 -9.02 51.81 -38.97
C GLN A 744 -8.65 51.44 -37.54
N THR A 745 -7.85 50.43 -37.42
CA THR A 745 -7.32 49.93 -36.20
C THR A 745 -6.39 50.90 -35.48
N GLN A 746 -6.83 51.37 -34.34
CA GLN A 746 -5.88 51.73 -33.30
C GLN A 746 -5.69 50.54 -32.39
N SER A 747 -4.43 50.16 -32.16
CA SER A 747 -3.91 49.10 -31.35
C SER A 747 -4.69 48.87 -30.05
N GLY A 748 -5.68 47.98 -30.09
CA GLY A 748 -6.29 47.32 -28.92
C GLY A 748 -5.64 45.98 -28.70
N ASN A 749 -5.78 45.45 -27.49
CA ASN A 749 -5.19 44.18 -27.01
C ASN A 749 -5.70 42.91 -27.74
N ASP A 750 -6.56 43.01 -28.73
CA ASP A 750 -7.18 41.90 -29.47
C ASP A 750 -6.45 41.64 -30.80
N SER A 751 -5.20 41.12 -30.70
CA SER A 751 -4.50 40.68 -31.90
C SER A 751 -5.22 39.47 -32.52
N PRO A 752 -5.56 39.49 -33.81
CA PRO A 752 -6.15 38.33 -34.51
C PRO A 752 -5.13 37.20 -34.71
N MET A 753 -3.84 37.42 -34.35
CA MET A 753 -2.74 36.52 -34.53
C MET A 753 -2.16 36.13 -33.18
N GLN A 754 -1.75 34.85 -33.06
CA GLN A 754 -0.99 34.35 -31.93
C GLN A 754 0.06 33.34 -32.40
N LEU A 755 1.31 33.50 -31.89
CA LEU A 755 2.38 32.56 -32.24
C LEU A 755 2.15 31.22 -31.57
N ILE A 756 2.20 30.16 -32.38
CA ILE A 756 2.27 28.78 -31.94
C ILE A 756 3.70 28.48 -31.50
N TYR A 757 4.67 28.90 -32.36
CA TYR A 757 6.09 28.74 -32.09
C TYR A 757 6.91 29.86 -32.78
N PRO A 758 7.85 30.47 -32.03
CA PRO A 758 8.13 30.36 -30.60
C PRO A 758 7.12 31.15 -29.77
N ARG A 759 6.62 30.57 -28.68
CA ARG A 759 5.68 31.21 -27.75
C ARG A 759 6.47 31.87 -26.61
N GLN A 760 6.45 33.16 -26.44
CA GLN A 760 7.20 33.99 -25.47
C GLN A 760 8.71 34.07 -25.77
N VAL A 761 9.50 34.78 -24.92
CA VAL A 761 10.95 34.90 -25.03
C VAL A 761 11.60 33.52 -24.92
N SER A 762 11.82 32.90 -26.07
CA SER A 762 12.30 31.52 -26.14
C SER A 762 13.77 31.49 -26.57
N ARG A 763 14.54 30.59 -25.94
CA ARG A 763 15.85 30.21 -26.45
C ARG A 763 15.67 29.02 -27.36
N ILE A 764 16.03 29.16 -28.61
CA ILE A 764 15.85 28.14 -29.64
C ILE A 764 17.20 27.48 -29.90
N PHE A 765 17.29 26.20 -29.70
CA PHE A 765 18.45 25.41 -30.07
C PHE A 765 18.29 24.92 -31.52
N VAL A 766 19.23 25.31 -32.41
CA VAL A 766 19.24 24.82 -33.79
C VAL A 766 20.34 23.78 -33.92
N PRO A 767 19.99 22.50 -34.16
CA PRO A 767 20.97 21.45 -34.39
C PRO A 767 21.69 21.67 -35.72
N ILE A 768 22.89 21.09 -35.84
CA ILE A 768 23.62 20.99 -37.10
C ILE A 768 23.34 19.57 -37.63
N ASP A 769 22.87 19.47 -38.86
CA ASP A 769 22.58 18.20 -39.52
C ASP A 769 23.89 17.44 -39.83
N LEU A 770 23.77 16.15 -40.19
CA LEU A 770 24.92 15.27 -40.46
C LEU A 770 25.78 15.76 -41.67
N ASP A 771 25.22 16.54 -42.56
CA ASP A 771 25.86 17.18 -43.70
C ASP A 771 26.58 18.50 -43.36
N GLY A 772 26.50 18.94 -42.09
CA GLY A 772 27.13 20.16 -41.60
C GLY A 772 26.28 21.43 -41.79
N GLU A 773 25.13 21.33 -42.43
CA GLU A 773 24.21 22.44 -42.60
C GLU A 773 23.43 22.71 -41.31
N LYS A 774 22.99 23.96 -41.10
CA LYS A 774 22.12 24.30 -39.98
C LYS A 774 20.70 23.87 -40.29
N SER A 775 20.09 23.10 -39.39
CA SER A 775 18.67 22.74 -39.47
C SER A 775 17.80 24.01 -39.46
N LYS A 776 16.73 23.99 -40.23
CA LYS A 776 15.76 25.10 -40.26
C LYS A 776 14.78 24.99 -39.08
N THR A 777 14.55 26.07 -38.40
CA THR A 777 13.49 26.18 -37.40
C THR A 777 12.20 26.56 -38.07
N ILE A 778 11.11 25.84 -37.81
CA ILE A 778 9.78 26.14 -38.32
C ILE A 778 9.08 27.08 -37.32
N PHE A 779 8.80 28.31 -37.78
CA PHE A 779 7.99 29.27 -37.05
C PHE A 779 6.53 29.06 -37.46
N GLN A 780 5.60 29.14 -36.51
CA GLN A 780 4.18 28.94 -36.77
C GLN A 780 3.33 30.01 -36.07
N VAL A 781 2.31 30.47 -36.75
CA VAL A 781 1.34 31.42 -36.20
C VAL A 781 -0.09 30.94 -36.50
N ALA A 782 -0.96 31.08 -35.53
CA ALA A 782 -2.40 30.93 -35.69
C ALA A 782 -3.01 32.28 -36.02
N HIS A 783 -3.94 32.34 -36.97
CA HIS A 783 -4.69 33.51 -37.29
C HIS A 783 -6.21 33.16 -37.34
N ARG A 784 -7.06 34.07 -36.83
CA ARG A 784 -8.54 33.87 -36.85
C ARG A 784 -9.12 33.69 -38.24
N GLN A 785 -8.54 34.34 -39.21
CA GLN A 785 -8.92 34.23 -40.61
C GLN A 785 -7.96 33.31 -41.34
N ALA A 786 -8.45 32.19 -41.86
CA ALA A 786 -7.60 31.11 -42.42
C ALA A 786 -6.89 31.50 -43.74
N SER A 787 -7.43 32.45 -44.52
CA SER A 787 -6.94 32.80 -45.86
C SER A 787 -6.20 34.12 -45.93
N VAL A 788 -5.92 34.76 -44.81
CA VAL A 788 -5.25 36.05 -44.74
C VAL A 788 -3.78 35.90 -45.11
N LYS A 789 -3.16 36.93 -45.74
CA LYS A 789 -1.73 36.93 -45.99
C LYS A 789 -0.98 37.47 -44.80
N ILE A 790 0.07 36.75 -44.36
CA ILE A 790 0.97 37.18 -43.29
C ILE A 790 2.36 37.38 -43.87
N TYR A 791 2.89 38.55 -43.63
CA TYR A 791 4.24 38.98 -44.02
C TYR A 791 5.17 38.76 -42.84
N TRP A 792 6.23 37.98 -43.05
CA TRP A 792 7.17 37.58 -42.04
C TRP A 792 8.46 38.41 -42.12
N HIS A 793 8.91 38.92 -40.97
CA HIS A 793 10.16 39.66 -40.85
C HIS A 793 10.96 39.18 -39.65
N ILE A 794 12.30 39.14 -39.81
CA ILE A 794 13.23 38.90 -38.70
C ILE A 794 14.20 40.07 -38.65
N ASP A 795 14.32 40.73 -37.50
CA ASP A 795 15.19 41.93 -37.31
C ASP A 795 15.00 43.00 -38.38
N GLN A 796 13.75 43.23 -38.78
CA GLN A 796 13.32 44.16 -39.84
C GLN A 796 13.57 43.65 -41.27
N GLU A 797 14.25 42.55 -41.51
CA GLU A 797 14.40 41.94 -42.82
C GLU A 797 13.19 41.13 -43.20
N TYR A 798 12.62 41.38 -44.37
CA TYR A 798 11.52 40.59 -44.91
C TYR A 798 12.00 39.22 -45.35
N ILE A 799 11.40 38.16 -44.81
CA ILE A 799 11.78 36.76 -45.09
C ILE A 799 10.79 36.02 -45.96
N GLY A 800 9.54 36.47 -46.08
CA GLY A 800 8.53 35.84 -46.93
C GLY A 800 7.11 36.13 -46.52
N THR A 801 6.17 35.54 -47.29
CA THR A 801 4.72 35.65 -47.06
C THR A 801 4.13 34.25 -47.02
N THR A 802 3.16 34.06 -46.14
CA THR A 802 2.34 32.81 -46.06
C THR A 802 0.87 33.18 -46.22
N GLN A 803 0.09 32.23 -46.75
CA GLN A 803 -1.35 32.32 -46.88
C GLN A 803 -1.94 30.92 -46.65
N THR A 804 -2.98 30.74 -45.89
CA THR A 804 -3.66 29.51 -45.54
C THR A 804 -2.91 28.65 -44.51
N PHE A 805 -1.64 28.34 -44.76
CA PHE A 805 -0.76 27.64 -43.80
C PHE A 805 0.33 28.59 -43.35
N HIS A 806 0.21 29.14 -42.14
CA HIS A 806 1.12 30.13 -41.61
C HIS A 806 2.30 29.48 -40.89
N GLN A 807 3.13 28.77 -41.68
CA GLN A 807 4.37 28.16 -41.24
C GLN A 807 5.51 28.64 -42.12
N PHE A 808 6.63 29.00 -41.47
CA PHE A 808 7.80 29.46 -42.19
C PHE A 808 9.07 28.82 -41.62
N ALA A 809 9.81 28.09 -42.47
CA ALA A 809 11.04 27.43 -42.11
C ALA A 809 12.23 28.37 -42.40
N PHE A 810 12.92 28.81 -41.35
CA PHE A 810 14.07 29.73 -41.44
C PHE A 810 15.16 29.33 -40.47
N ALA A 811 16.43 29.64 -40.81
CA ALA A 811 17.61 29.39 -39.98
C ALA A 811 18.32 30.71 -39.63
N PRO A 812 17.87 31.44 -38.59
CA PRO A 812 18.51 32.68 -38.17
C PRO A 812 19.94 32.42 -37.69
N PRO A 813 20.86 33.42 -37.80
CA PRO A 813 22.17 33.33 -37.20
C PRO A 813 22.07 33.23 -35.65
N PRO A 814 23.12 32.81 -34.97
CA PRO A 814 23.13 32.80 -33.49
C PRO A 814 23.01 34.20 -32.93
N GLY A 815 22.17 34.37 -31.92
CA GLY A 815 21.98 35.68 -31.29
C GLY A 815 20.52 35.97 -30.92
N LYS A 816 20.27 37.19 -30.49
CA LYS A 816 18.92 37.68 -30.18
C LYS A 816 18.26 38.24 -31.41
N HIS A 817 17.05 37.83 -31.66
CA HIS A 817 16.26 38.22 -32.84
C HIS A 817 14.87 38.69 -32.41
N THR A 818 14.25 39.48 -33.29
CA THR A 818 12.86 39.89 -33.19
C THR A 818 12.09 39.40 -34.43
N LEU A 819 11.13 38.49 -34.23
CA LEU A 819 10.17 38.12 -35.25
C LEU A 819 9.06 39.13 -35.27
N THR A 820 8.80 39.73 -36.44
CA THR A 820 7.68 40.61 -36.68
C THR A 820 6.78 40.02 -37.76
N LEU A 821 5.52 39.85 -37.43
CA LEU A 821 4.46 39.40 -38.33
C LEU A 821 3.53 40.55 -38.58
N VAL A 822 3.20 40.75 -39.84
CA VAL A 822 2.20 41.76 -40.24
C VAL A 822 1.17 41.06 -41.15
N ASP A 823 -0.11 41.15 -40.86
CA ASP A 823 -1.12 40.65 -41.75
C ASP A 823 -1.50 41.66 -42.83
N GLU A 824 -2.28 41.25 -43.82
CA GLU A 824 -2.73 42.13 -44.91
C GLU A 824 -3.65 43.25 -44.44
N ASN A 825 -4.19 43.14 -43.20
CA ASN A 825 -5.05 44.17 -42.59
C ASN A 825 -4.22 45.15 -41.71
N GLY A 826 -2.92 44.97 -41.64
CA GLY A 826 -2.01 45.85 -40.91
C GLY A 826 -1.83 45.49 -39.42
N TYR A 827 -2.41 44.38 -38.90
CA TYR A 827 -2.15 43.93 -37.54
C TYR A 827 -0.73 43.44 -37.42
N ARG A 828 -0.05 43.86 -36.35
CA ARG A 828 1.37 43.56 -36.11
C ARG A 828 1.54 42.77 -34.85
N LEU A 829 2.30 41.65 -34.94
CA LEU A 829 2.72 40.84 -33.81
C LEU A 829 4.24 40.76 -33.74
N GLU A 830 4.82 41.11 -32.59
CA GLU A 830 6.27 41.07 -32.38
C GLU A 830 6.62 40.07 -31.27
N GLN A 831 7.66 39.27 -31.52
CA GLN A 831 8.15 38.28 -30.53
C GLN A 831 9.68 38.29 -30.56
N ARG A 832 10.29 38.47 -29.38
CA ARG A 832 11.75 38.33 -29.22
C ARG A 832 12.11 36.89 -28.93
N PHE A 833 13.21 36.40 -29.51
CA PHE A 833 13.74 35.06 -29.26
C PHE A 833 15.27 35.06 -29.37
N GLU A 834 15.96 34.01 -28.91
CA GLU A 834 17.42 33.87 -28.96
C GLU A 834 17.77 32.52 -29.61
N ILE A 835 18.62 32.57 -30.66
CA ILE A 835 19.18 31.35 -31.25
C ILE A 835 20.47 30.97 -30.52
N ILE A 836 20.53 29.74 -30.05
CA ILE A 836 21.69 29.20 -29.34
C ILE A 836 22.28 28.07 -30.18
N LEU A 837 23.58 28.08 -30.38
CA LEU A 837 24.34 26.96 -30.94
C LEU A 837 24.94 26.14 -29.78
N LYS A 838 24.96 24.81 -29.93
CA LYS A 838 25.71 23.95 -29.02
C LYS A 838 27.20 24.24 -29.21
N LYS A 839 27.86 24.81 -28.22
CA LYS A 839 29.32 24.74 -28.17
C LYS A 839 29.72 23.26 -28.09
N ARG A 840 30.51 22.76 -29.03
CA ARG A 840 31.12 21.43 -29.01
C ARG A 840 31.86 21.18 -27.71
#